data_6f70916b7274fd90ab7959dcdfa639cf
#
_entry.id   6f70916b7274fd90ab7959dcdfa639cf
#
_cell.length_a   1.000
_cell.length_b   1.000
_cell.length_c   1.000
_cell.angle_alpha   90.00
_cell.angle_beta   90.00
_cell.angle_gamma   90.00
#
_symmetry.space_group_name_H-M   'P 1'
#
loop_
_entity.id
_entity.type
_entity.pdbx_description
1 polymer ?
#
loop_
_entity_poly.entity_id
_entity_poly.type
_entity_poly.pdbx_seq_one_letter_code
_entity_poly.pdbx_strand_id
1 'polypeptide(L)'
;MDRRQTGNVHRATLNRTRDRCATFAEGAMMTTEPSERGTLRTILLACGILSSLLYVATDLLGGTSYEGYSFSAQTISELSAIGAPSKPLVGPLFLTYDVLLVAFGIGMMRETVARKRALRFAAFLLAGIGLIGLAMAPYSALHVRGAEWTISDTLHIVVTTVMVLSILLAVGFGAVTLGPRFLRYSFGTLLVLVVSLATIGIYGPRLAAQLPTPGLGIVERVNVYAYLLWVGVLAIGLLRQRAYRSAGIHGFVARGFEEVRAEFERNFAERGEIGAAVAAYWRGEKVVDLWGGRRMPDGDEPWNEDTMVVVMSTTKGLAAMTLAVANARGWLDYDTPVARYWPEFAQAGKGAITVRQLLAHEAGLVLLDERLTIDRMRDLDDVARLLARQRPAWPAGTRHGYHGMTLGLYMQELIRRVDPAHRTLGRFFREEIAEPLGLDFYIGLPRDVPDTRLARFKPLSRFRALLALGHSTPELIKRVVAPGSLLRKSLAIPADIDYNDRRTLEVELPAGNGVGTARSIARAYSVFAEGGAEVGLTPETFARITTPPEANETKDEVLGVPSCFSLGFVRPGPGVAFGSSRRAFGGPGAGGSFGFADPDARLGYAYIMNKLDFWLIDDPREKALRDAMYRAIARLGERRRAEIEPPAMSAVG
;
A
#
# COMPACT_ATOMS: atom_id res chain seq x y z
N MET A 1 3.56 35.32 -56.15
CA MET A 1 2.21 35.32 -55.62
C MET A 1 1.86 33.85 -55.31
N ASP A 2 1.68 33.30 -54.12
CA ASP A 2 1.53 33.90 -52.82
C ASP A 2 1.94 32.80 -51.79
N ARG A 3 3.02 33.00 -51.03
CA ARG A 3 3.51 32.08 -49.97
C ARG A 3 3.26 32.64 -48.56
N ARG A 4 2.29 33.56 -48.41
CA ARG A 4 2.06 34.26 -47.14
C ARG A 4 0.75 33.90 -46.42
N GLN A 5 -0.10 33.01 -46.90
CA GLN A 5 -1.38 32.72 -46.26
C GLN A 5 -1.43 31.43 -45.42
N THR A 6 -0.44 30.54 -45.50
CA THR A 6 -0.44 29.28 -44.71
C THR A 6 0.15 29.42 -43.28
N GLY A 7 0.84 30.52 -43.00
CA GLY A 7 1.47 30.75 -41.69
C GLY A 7 0.53 31.25 -40.55
N ASN A 8 -0.61 31.85 -40.93
CA ASN A 8 -1.49 32.48 -39.92
C ASN A 8 -2.56 31.54 -39.33
N VAL A 9 -2.91 30.47 -40.03
CA VAL A 9 -3.90 29.49 -39.52
C VAL A 9 -3.30 28.60 -38.43
N HIS A 10 -2.00 28.28 -38.53
CA HIS A 10 -1.30 27.44 -37.54
C HIS A 10 -0.99 28.19 -36.22
N ARG A 11 -0.77 29.51 -36.29
CA ARG A 11 -0.59 30.34 -35.08
C ARG A 11 -1.90 30.60 -34.31
N ALA A 12 -3.03 30.69 -35.01
CA ALA A 12 -4.32 30.91 -34.37
C ALA A 12 -4.84 29.65 -33.62
N THR A 13 -4.49 28.45 -34.09
CA THR A 13 -4.86 27.18 -33.47
C THR A 13 -3.99 26.89 -32.24
N LEU A 14 -2.70 27.23 -32.26
CA LEU A 14 -1.79 27.09 -31.13
C LEU A 14 -2.07 28.07 -29.99
N ASN A 15 -2.55 29.27 -30.27
CA ASN A 15 -2.94 30.22 -29.22
C ASN A 15 -4.29 29.82 -28.56
N ARG A 16 -5.26 29.28 -29.29
CA ARG A 16 -6.53 28.80 -28.71
C ARG A 16 -6.35 27.58 -27.80
N THR A 17 -5.34 26.75 -28.03
CA THR A 17 -4.99 25.62 -27.14
C THR A 17 -4.25 26.11 -25.90
N ARG A 18 -3.42 27.15 -26.01
CA ARG A 18 -2.72 27.73 -24.88
C ARG A 18 -3.64 28.50 -23.93
N ASP A 19 -4.62 29.24 -24.45
CA ASP A 19 -5.61 29.96 -23.63
C ASP A 19 -6.63 29.03 -22.97
N ARG A 20 -6.93 27.87 -23.56
CA ARG A 20 -7.74 26.83 -22.87
C ARG A 20 -6.97 26.09 -21.79
N CYS A 21 -5.66 25.92 -21.88
CA CYS A 21 -4.85 25.38 -20.80
C CYS A 21 -4.64 26.38 -19.65
N ALA A 22 -4.57 27.68 -19.94
CA ALA A 22 -4.41 28.71 -18.91
C ALA A 22 -5.69 28.90 -18.06
N THR A 23 -6.87 28.83 -18.65
CA THR A 23 -8.16 28.94 -17.93
C THR A 23 -8.52 27.69 -17.13
N PHE A 24 -7.89 26.52 -17.39
CA PHE A 24 -8.05 25.33 -16.55
C PHE A 24 -7.04 25.28 -15.37
N ALA A 25 -5.95 26.05 -15.44
CA ALA A 25 -4.94 26.09 -14.35
C ALA A 25 -5.30 27.05 -13.21
N GLU A 26 -6.22 28.00 -13.40
CA GLU A 26 -6.66 28.93 -12.35
C GLU A 26 -7.83 28.42 -11.49
N GLY A 27 -8.41 27.28 -11.82
CA GLY A 27 -9.52 26.68 -11.08
C GLY A 27 -9.10 25.51 -10.20
N ALA A 28 -8.40 25.74 -9.11
CA ALA A 28 -8.32 24.93 -7.89
C ALA A 28 -6.90 24.70 -7.35
N MET A 29 -6.18 25.74 -7.12
CA MET A 29 -5.23 25.76 -6.00
C MET A 29 -6.07 25.97 -4.72
N MET A 30 -6.84 24.95 -4.33
CA MET A 30 -7.41 24.89 -2.99
C MET A 30 -6.26 24.66 -2.01
N THR A 31 -5.67 25.74 -1.54
CA THR A 31 -4.98 25.76 -0.25
C THR A 31 -6.02 25.30 0.77
N THR A 32 -5.90 24.08 1.24
CA THR A 32 -6.74 23.56 2.32
C THR A 32 -6.30 24.27 3.61
N GLU A 33 -6.91 25.41 3.91
CA GLU A 33 -7.01 25.83 5.31
C GLU A 33 -7.60 24.65 6.10
N PRO A 34 -7.07 24.34 7.29
CA PRO A 34 -7.60 23.26 8.12
C PRO A 34 -9.07 23.60 8.40
N SER A 35 -10.00 22.85 7.84
CA SER A 35 -11.42 23.10 8.04
C SER A 35 -11.68 23.10 9.55
N GLU A 36 -12.52 24.02 10.05
CA GLU A 36 -12.90 24.11 11.49
C GLU A 36 -13.34 22.74 12.04
N ARG A 37 -14.01 21.92 11.23
CA ARG A 37 -14.37 20.53 11.55
C ARG A 37 -13.13 19.65 11.76
N GLY A 38 -12.02 19.97 11.11
CA GLY A 38 -10.72 19.30 11.26
C GLY A 38 -10.12 19.55 12.63
N THR A 39 -10.07 20.78 13.04
CA THR A 39 -9.48 21.22 14.32
C THR A 39 -10.28 20.66 15.51
N LEU A 40 -11.61 20.74 15.48
CA LEU A 40 -12.48 20.22 16.53
C LEU A 40 -12.23 18.70 16.78
N ARG A 41 -12.11 17.90 15.72
CA ARG A 41 -11.84 16.46 15.87
C ARG A 41 -10.47 16.20 16.51
N THR A 42 -9.46 16.97 16.17
CA THR A 42 -8.12 16.86 16.77
C THR A 42 -8.19 17.15 18.27
N ILE A 43 -8.89 18.21 18.67
CA ILE A 43 -9.10 18.57 20.08
C ILE A 43 -9.83 17.44 20.81
N LEU A 44 -10.91 16.91 20.26
CA LEU A 44 -11.68 15.82 20.87
C LEU A 44 -10.83 14.54 21.05
N LEU A 45 -9.96 14.19 20.11
CA LEU A 45 -9.06 13.05 20.26
C LEU A 45 -7.95 13.31 21.29
N ALA A 46 -7.46 14.54 21.40
CA ALA A 46 -6.46 14.92 22.38
C ALA A 46 -7.02 14.82 23.82
N CYS A 47 -8.34 14.93 24.00
CA CYS A 47 -8.99 14.74 25.30
C CYS A 47 -8.71 13.35 25.90
N GLY A 48 -8.45 12.32 25.09
CA GLY A 48 -8.07 11.00 25.60
C GLY A 48 -6.69 10.97 26.29
N ILE A 49 -5.74 11.77 25.80
CA ILE A 49 -4.45 11.93 26.45
C ILE A 49 -4.61 12.76 27.74
N LEU A 50 -5.31 13.89 27.61
CA LEU A 50 -5.53 14.80 28.74
C LEU A 50 -6.29 14.15 29.88
N SER A 51 -7.33 13.34 29.59
CA SER A 51 -8.07 12.60 30.60
C SER A 51 -7.17 11.64 31.38
N SER A 52 -6.33 10.87 30.68
CA SER A 52 -5.41 9.92 31.29
C SER A 52 -4.38 10.61 32.20
N LEU A 53 -3.80 11.70 31.74
CA LEU A 53 -2.84 12.48 32.54
C LEU A 53 -3.50 13.15 33.75
N LEU A 54 -4.69 13.71 33.57
CA LEU A 54 -5.44 14.35 34.65
C LEU A 54 -5.80 13.38 35.76
N TYR A 55 -6.23 12.16 35.39
CA TYR A 55 -6.57 11.15 36.36
C TYR A 55 -5.37 10.75 37.23
N VAL A 56 -4.22 10.49 36.63
CA VAL A 56 -2.98 10.18 37.35
C VAL A 56 -2.56 11.34 38.27
N ALA A 57 -2.63 12.59 37.74
CA ALA A 57 -2.32 13.76 38.53
C ALA A 57 -3.27 13.92 39.74
N THR A 58 -4.56 13.62 39.55
CA THR A 58 -5.58 13.68 40.61
C THR A 58 -5.31 12.64 41.70
N ASP A 59 -4.94 11.40 41.36
CA ASP A 59 -4.56 10.38 42.32
C ASP A 59 -3.33 10.82 43.14
N LEU A 60 -2.28 11.32 42.49
CA LEU A 60 -1.07 11.76 43.18
C LEU A 60 -1.33 12.97 44.09
N LEU A 61 -2.05 13.98 43.60
CA LEU A 61 -2.39 15.18 44.37
C LEU A 61 -3.30 14.84 45.56
N GLY A 62 -4.32 14.00 45.34
CA GLY A 62 -5.24 13.56 46.38
C GLY A 62 -4.52 12.78 47.48
N GLY A 63 -3.69 11.81 47.09
CA GLY A 63 -2.96 10.98 48.03
C GLY A 63 -1.94 11.75 48.89
N THR A 64 -1.28 12.76 48.29
CA THR A 64 -0.32 13.61 49.01
C THR A 64 -1.01 14.66 49.88
N SER A 65 -2.24 15.04 49.59
CA SER A 65 -3.02 16.01 50.36
C SER A 65 -3.84 15.38 51.50
N TYR A 66 -3.90 14.04 51.57
CA TYR A 66 -4.65 13.30 52.57
C TYR A 66 -3.68 12.73 53.62
N GLU A 67 -3.58 13.38 54.79
CA GLU A 67 -2.71 12.90 55.86
C GLU A 67 -3.10 11.48 56.33
N GLY A 68 -2.10 10.59 56.41
CA GLY A 68 -2.31 9.18 56.76
C GLY A 68 -2.79 8.28 55.61
N TYR A 69 -2.98 8.80 54.42
CA TYR A 69 -3.33 7.98 53.24
C TYR A 69 -2.18 7.09 52.81
N SER A 70 -2.49 5.81 52.61
CA SER A 70 -1.52 4.80 52.15
C SER A 70 -1.77 4.41 50.70
N PHE A 71 -0.90 4.85 49.77
CA PHE A 71 -0.95 4.45 48.36
C PHE A 71 -0.89 2.92 48.17
N SER A 72 -0.29 2.19 49.09
CA SER A 72 -0.20 0.73 48.98
C SER A 72 -1.45 -0.01 49.49
N ALA A 73 -2.16 0.53 50.48
CA ALA A 73 -3.24 -0.16 51.14
C ALA A 73 -4.64 0.40 50.84
N GLN A 74 -4.72 1.67 50.38
CA GLN A 74 -5.97 2.36 50.13
C GLN A 74 -6.21 2.58 48.63
N THR A 75 -7.49 2.49 48.27
CA THR A 75 -7.94 2.63 46.88
C THR A 75 -8.00 4.10 46.45
N ILE A 76 -7.95 4.36 45.11
CA ILE A 76 -8.11 5.70 44.55
C ILE A 76 -9.50 6.25 44.86
N SER A 77 -10.52 5.38 44.90
CA SER A 77 -11.89 5.77 45.22
C SER A 77 -12.01 6.37 46.66
N GLU A 78 -11.16 5.94 47.57
CA GLU A 78 -11.13 6.45 48.96
C GLU A 78 -10.70 7.93 49.03
N LEU A 79 -9.99 8.46 48.02
CA LEU A 79 -9.64 9.88 47.96
C LEU A 79 -10.85 10.81 47.77
N SER A 80 -11.91 10.31 47.15
CA SER A 80 -13.17 11.04 46.96
C SER A 80 -14.29 10.58 47.86
N ALA A 81 -13.97 9.77 48.91
CA ALA A 81 -14.94 9.25 49.86
C ALA A 81 -15.64 10.36 50.64
N ILE A 82 -16.85 10.08 51.13
CA ILE A 82 -17.56 10.96 52.05
C ILE A 82 -16.78 10.97 53.37
N GLY A 83 -16.35 12.17 53.80
CA GLY A 83 -15.49 12.35 54.96
C GLY A 83 -13.99 12.41 54.63
N ALA A 84 -13.55 12.15 53.43
CA ALA A 84 -12.14 12.28 53.02
C ALA A 84 -11.71 13.74 52.91
N PRO A 85 -10.57 14.17 53.53
CA PRO A 85 -10.07 15.54 53.45
C PRO A 85 -9.72 15.98 52.01
N SER A 86 -9.33 15.03 51.16
CA SER A 86 -8.98 15.25 49.74
C SER A 86 -10.17 15.48 48.83
N LYS A 87 -11.40 15.09 49.24
CA LYS A 87 -12.60 15.15 48.40
C LYS A 87 -12.88 16.51 47.75
N PRO A 88 -12.76 17.67 48.45
CA PRO A 88 -13.00 18.96 47.83
C PRO A 88 -12.02 19.28 46.69
N LEU A 89 -10.79 18.74 46.73
CA LEU A 89 -9.77 18.88 45.70
C LEU A 89 -9.98 17.92 44.53
N VAL A 90 -10.12 16.61 44.84
CA VAL A 90 -10.13 15.58 43.81
C VAL A 90 -11.49 15.41 43.12
N GLY A 91 -12.59 15.73 43.78
CA GLY A 91 -13.94 15.57 43.24
C GLY A 91 -14.13 16.33 41.91
N PRO A 92 -13.86 17.65 41.82
CA PRO A 92 -13.96 18.41 40.59
C PRO A 92 -13.00 17.92 39.49
N LEU A 93 -11.81 17.41 39.86
CA LEU A 93 -10.83 16.89 38.92
C LEU A 93 -11.29 15.57 38.30
N PHE A 94 -11.88 14.66 39.08
CA PHE A 94 -12.48 13.44 38.54
C PHE A 94 -13.68 13.73 37.63
N LEU A 95 -14.54 14.68 37.98
CA LEU A 95 -15.62 15.12 37.08
C LEU A 95 -15.07 15.69 35.75
N THR A 96 -13.97 16.45 35.82
CA THR A 96 -13.30 16.97 34.61
C THR A 96 -12.74 15.82 33.77
N TYR A 97 -12.14 14.80 34.39
CA TYR A 97 -11.73 13.57 33.70
C TYR A 97 -12.89 12.93 32.93
N ASP A 98 -14.05 12.79 33.58
CA ASP A 98 -15.23 12.19 32.94
C ASP A 98 -15.71 12.98 31.73
N VAL A 99 -15.73 14.34 31.81
CA VAL A 99 -16.03 15.22 30.67
C VAL A 99 -15.06 15.00 29.52
N LEU A 100 -13.76 14.94 29.83
CA LEU A 100 -12.73 14.70 28.81
C LEU A 100 -12.86 13.30 28.16
N LEU A 101 -13.24 12.30 28.94
CA LEU A 101 -13.45 10.94 28.44
C LEU A 101 -14.69 10.87 27.50
N VAL A 102 -15.78 11.57 27.85
CA VAL A 102 -16.95 11.73 26.94
C VAL A 102 -16.54 12.43 25.65
N ALA A 103 -15.79 13.53 25.74
CA ALA A 103 -15.31 14.27 24.59
C ALA A 103 -14.43 13.40 23.68
N PHE A 104 -13.54 12.59 24.27
CA PHE A 104 -12.74 11.61 23.55
C PHE A 104 -13.59 10.58 22.81
N GLY A 105 -14.59 9.97 23.48
CA GLY A 105 -15.53 9.04 22.86
C GLY A 105 -16.27 9.66 21.67
N ILE A 106 -16.73 10.91 21.80
CA ILE A 106 -17.35 11.66 20.69
C ILE A 106 -16.35 11.86 19.54
N GLY A 107 -15.08 12.18 19.85
CA GLY A 107 -14.01 12.30 18.85
C GLY A 107 -13.81 11.01 18.07
N MET A 108 -13.76 9.88 18.78
CA MET A 108 -13.64 8.54 18.18
C MET A 108 -14.83 8.17 17.27
N MET A 109 -16.06 8.52 17.67
CA MET A 109 -17.27 8.25 16.85
C MET A 109 -17.23 8.97 15.50
N ARG A 110 -16.55 10.10 15.44
CA ARG A 110 -16.40 10.93 14.22
C ARG A 110 -15.26 10.46 13.32
N GLU A 111 -14.46 9.47 13.75
CA GLU A 111 -13.37 8.94 12.93
C GLU A 111 -13.86 7.96 11.84
N THR A 112 -13.22 8.04 10.66
CA THR A 112 -13.54 7.21 9.49
C THR A 112 -12.48 6.12 9.30
N VAL A 113 -12.39 5.15 10.21
CA VAL A 113 -11.41 4.04 10.15
C VAL A 113 -12.03 2.78 9.54
N ALA A 114 -11.21 1.91 8.93
CA ALA A 114 -11.58 0.50 8.69
C ALA A 114 -12.05 -0.12 10.01
N ARG A 115 -12.96 -1.06 9.96
CA ARG A 115 -13.58 -1.62 11.17
C ARG A 115 -14.35 -0.59 12.01
N LYS A 116 -14.98 0.37 11.36
CA LYS A 116 -15.80 1.45 11.95
C LYS A 116 -16.74 0.97 13.06
N ARG A 117 -17.28 -0.24 12.97
CA ARG A 117 -18.20 -0.80 13.96
C ARG A 117 -17.50 -1.02 15.31
N ALA A 118 -16.32 -1.68 15.31
CA ALA A 118 -15.58 -1.95 16.55
C ALA A 118 -15.10 -0.66 17.24
N LEU A 119 -14.56 0.30 16.46
CA LEU A 119 -14.16 1.60 16.99
C LEU A 119 -15.33 2.38 17.57
N ARG A 120 -16.48 2.40 16.88
CA ARG A 120 -17.69 3.07 17.36
C ARG A 120 -18.23 2.45 18.64
N PHE A 121 -18.15 1.12 18.75
CA PHE A 121 -18.57 0.42 19.95
C PHE A 121 -17.66 0.73 21.14
N ALA A 122 -16.34 0.71 20.94
CA ALA A 122 -15.37 1.16 21.94
C ALA A 122 -15.60 2.63 22.34
N ALA A 123 -15.84 3.50 21.36
CA ALA A 123 -16.14 4.91 21.59
C ALA A 123 -17.41 5.13 22.41
N PHE A 124 -18.47 4.38 22.09
CA PHE A 124 -19.72 4.40 22.86
C PHE A 124 -19.51 3.96 24.32
N LEU A 125 -18.74 2.90 24.53
CA LEU A 125 -18.41 2.42 25.87
C LEU A 125 -17.59 3.45 26.66
N LEU A 126 -16.56 4.05 26.06
CA LEU A 126 -15.73 5.07 26.73
C LEU A 126 -16.55 6.32 27.07
N ALA A 127 -17.39 6.81 26.14
CA ALA A 127 -18.30 7.91 26.43
C ALA A 127 -19.32 7.53 27.52
N GLY A 128 -19.82 6.30 27.50
CA GLY A 128 -20.72 5.76 28.51
C GLY A 128 -20.10 5.73 29.91
N ILE A 129 -18.83 5.32 30.04
CA ILE A 129 -18.08 5.34 31.29
C ILE A 129 -18.04 6.77 31.87
N GLY A 130 -17.65 7.78 31.06
CA GLY A 130 -17.62 9.16 31.50
C GLY A 130 -19.01 9.70 31.87
N LEU A 131 -20.07 9.36 31.10
CA LEU A 131 -21.45 9.76 31.43
C LEU A 131 -21.95 9.13 32.72
N ILE A 132 -21.64 7.85 32.97
CA ILE A 132 -21.96 7.17 34.23
C ILE A 132 -21.24 7.85 35.40
N GLY A 133 -19.93 8.17 35.25
CA GLY A 133 -19.16 8.89 36.24
C GLY A 133 -19.82 10.23 36.61
N LEU A 134 -20.13 11.05 35.60
CA LEU A 134 -20.82 12.34 35.80
C LEU A 134 -22.18 12.20 36.46
N ALA A 135 -23.00 11.27 36.02
CA ALA A 135 -24.39 11.12 36.52
C ALA A 135 -24.43 10.52 37.95
N MET A 136 -23.53 9.61 38.26
CA MET A 136 -23.55 8.85 39.50
C MET A 136 -22.68 9.42 40.62
N ALA A 137 -21.76 10.36 40.29
CA ALA A 137 -20.86 10.96 41.29
C ALA A 137 -21.56 11.47 42.57
N PRO A 138 -22.76 12.11 42.51
CA PRO A 138 -23.45 12.55 43.71
C PRO A 138 -24.05 11.43 44.57
N TYR A 139 -24.30 10.26 43.97
CA TYR A 139 -25.10 9.19 44.55
C TYR A 139 -24.29 7.94 44.95
N SER A 140 -23.09 7.78 44.40
CA SER A 140 -22.29 6.56 44.53
C SER A 140 -20.89 6.82 45.10
N ALA A 141 -20.77 7.73 46.05
CA ALA A 141 -19.51 7.95 46.79
C ALA A 141 -19.35 6.97 47.93
N LEU A 142 -18.13 6.38 48.07
CA LEU A 142 -17.78 5.59 49.25
C LEU A 142 -17.72 6.46 50.51
N HIS A 143 -17.90 5.87 51.67
CA HIS A 143 -17.54 6.47 52.96
C HIS A 143 -16.08 6.12 53.33
N VAL A 144 -15.48 6.96 54.18
CA VAL A 144 -14.17 6.65 54.75
C VAL A 144 -14.23 5.36 55.56
N ARG A 145 -13.10 4.65 55.66
CA ARG A 145 -13.01 3.40 56.44
C ARG A 145 -13.43 3.62 57.90
N GLY A 146 -14.21 2.68 58.46
CA GLY A 146 -14.74 2.77 59.80
C GLY A 146 -16.12 3.43 59.90
N ALA A 147 -16.66 4.01 58.84
CA ALA A 147 -18.04 4.49 58.80
C ALA A 147 -19.02 3.32 58.58
N GLU A 148 -20.29 3.53 58.95
CA GLU A 148 -21.36 2.56 58.64
C GLU A 148 -21.60 2.43 57.16
N TRP A 149 -21.82 1.20 56.70
CA TRP A 149 -22.10 0.89 55.28
C TRP A 149 -23.49 1.39 54.88
N THR A 150 -23.57 2.11 53.80
CA THR A 150 -24.80 2.73 53.31
C THR A 150 -25.19 2.26 51.89
N ILE A 151 -26.35 2.70 51.43
CA ILE A 151 -26.80 2.48 50.02
C ILE A 151 -25.80 3.10 49.05
N SER A 152 -25.16 4.25 49.36
CA SER A 152 -24.16 4.90 48.53
C SER A 152 -22.95 4.00 48.29
N ASP A 153 -22.46 3.29 49.29
CA ASP A 153 -21.35 2.34 49.19
C ASP A 153 -21.70 1.15 48.29
N THR A 154 -22.91 0.60 48.46
CA THR A 154 -23.41 -0.47 47.60
C THR A 154 -23.53 -0.02 46.15
N LEU A 155 -24.06 1.18 45.96
CA LEU A 155 -24.21 1.78 44.62
C LEU A 155 -22.84 2.02 43.96
N HIS A 156 -21.83 2.44 44.74
CA HIS A 156 -20.45 2.59 44.26
C HIS A 156 -19.91 1.28 43.68
N ILE A 157 -20.08 0.16 44.40
CA ILE A 157 -19.60 -1.14 43.90
C ILE A 157 -20.33 -1.56 42.64
N VAL A 158 -21.65 -1.37 42.56
CA VAL A 158 -22.43 -1.69 41.37
C VAL A 158 -21.97 -0.85 40.15
N VAL A 159 -21.88 0.46 40.35
CA VAL A 159 -21.44 1.40 39.27
C VAL A 159 -20.03 1.07 38.85
N THR A 160 -19.09 0.88 39.78
CA THR A 160 -17.70 0.52 39.46
C THR A 160 -17.62 -0.81 38.68
N THR A 161 -18.44 -1.80 39.07
CA THR A 161 -18.50 -3.09 38.37
C THR A 161 -18.95 -2.90 36.88
N VAL A 162 -20.00 -2.10 36.65
CA VAL A 162 -20.49 -1.79 35.31
C VAL A 162 -19.41 -1.05 34.50
N MET A 163 -18.71 -0.09 35.13
CA MET A 163 -17.61 0.65 34.48
C MET A 163 -16.45 -0.29 34.10
N VAL A 164 -16.04 -1.18 35.00
CA VAL A 164 -14.96 -2.16 34.77
C VAL A 164 -15.31 -3.10 33.60
N LEU A 165 -16.54 -3.63 33.57
CA LEU A 165 -16.99 -4.46 32.44
C LEU A 165 -16.99 -3.68 31.13
N SER A 166 -17.42 -2.41 31.18
CA SER A 166 -17.37 -1.51 30.03
C SER A 166 -15.94 -1.23 29.55
N ILE A 167 -14.97 -1.10 30.46
CA ILE A 167 -13.55 -0.95 30.19
C ILE A 167 -13.01 -2.20 29.45
N LEU A 168 -13.28 -3.39 29.98
CA LEU A 168 -12.83 -4.64 29.35
C LEU A 168 -13.36 -4.77 27.92
N LEU A 169 -14.65 -4.47 27.70
CA LEU A 169 -15.26 -4.47 26.39
C LEU A 169 -14.67 -3.37 25.48
N ALA A 170 -14.45 -2.16 26.01
CA ALA A 170 -13.86 -1.05 25.23
C ALA A 170 -12.45 -1.39 24.76
N VAL A 171 -11.61 -2.00 25.62
CA VAL A 171 -10.27 -2.46 25.25
C VAL A 171 -10.35 -3.59 24.22
N GLY A 172 -11.26 -4.56 24.40
CA GLY A 172 -11.46 -5.66 23.47
C GLY A 172 -11.87 -5.20 22.07
N PHE A 173 -12.92 -4.37 21.97
CA PHE A 173 -13.35 -3.82 20.67
C PHE A 173 -12.35 -2.82 20.09
N GLY A 174 -11.70 -2.01 20.90
CA GLY A 174 -10.69 -1.06 20.48
C GLY A 174 -9.41 -1.73 19.97
N ALA A 175 -9.07 -2.92 20.45
CA ALA A 175 -7.85 -3.66 20.12
C ALA A 175 -7.59 -3.80 18.61
N VAL A 176 -8.64 -3.94 17.80
CA VAL A 176 -8.54 -4.18 16.36
C VAL A 176 -8.40 -2.91 15.52
N THR A 177 -8.31 -1.72 16.11
CA THR A 177 -8.45 -0.44 15.40
C THR A 177 -7.16 0.10 14.80
N LEU A 178 -6.00 -0.13 15.42
CA LEU A 178 -4.70 0.44 15.05
C LEU A 178 -3.70 -0.60 14.48
N GLY A 179 -4.18 -1.80 14.15
CA GLY A 179 -3.36 -2.83 13.53
C GLY A 179 -2.71 -3.83 14.50
N PRO A 180 -1.86 -4.77 13.99
CA PRO A 180 -1.43 -5.96 14.74
C PRO A 180 -0.60 -5.68 16.00
N ARG A 181 0.18 -4.60 16.00
CA ARG A 181 0.99 -4.21 17.19
C ARG A 181 0.09 -3.74 18.33
N PHE A 182 -0.90 -2.92 18.00
CA PHE A 182 -1.86 -2.42 18.97
C PHE A 182 -2.78 -3.54 19.46
N LEU A 183 -3.14 -4.48 18.60
CA LEU A 183 -3.89 -5.69 18.97
C LEU A 183 -3.15 -6.46 20.08
N ARG A 184 -1.86 -6.77 19.89
CA ARG A 184 -1.04 -7.49 20.90
C ARG A 184 -0.89 -6.71 22.18
N TYR A 185 -0.66 -5.40 22.09
CA TYR A 185 -0.61 -4.51 23.25
C TYR A 185 -1.92 -4.53 24.02
N SER A 186 -3.07 -4.44 23.34
CA SER A 186 -4.40 -4.48 23.95
C SER A 186 -4.69 -5.82 24.63
N PHE A 187 -4.25 -6.95 24.05
CA PHE A 187 -4.33 -8.25 24.72
C PHE A 187 -3.48 -8.30 26.00
N GLY A 188 -2.27 -7.75 25.99
CA GLY A 188 -1.45 -7.60 27.18
C GLY A 188 -2.13 -6.74 28.24
N THR A 189 -2.75 -5.63 27.84
CA THR A 189 -3.54 -4.78 28.73
C THR A 189 -4.72 -5.55 29.34
N LEU A 190 -5.51 -6.27 28.52
CA LEU A 190 -6.62 -7.10 29.01
C LEU A 190 -6.16 -8.12 30.03
N LEU A 191 -5.02 -8.79 29.81
CA LEU A 191 -4.46 -9.73 30.77
C LEU A 191 -4.15 -9.05 32.12
N VAL A 192 -3.50 -7.88 32.08
CA VAL A 192 -3.21 -7.10 33.30
C VAL A 192 -4.51 -6.72 34.03
N LEU A 193 -5.51 -6.22 33.29
CA LEU A 193 -6.81 -5.84 33.85
C LEU A 193 -7.50 -7.02 34.54
N VAL A 194 -7.57 -8.18 33.86
CA VAL A 194 -8.24 -9.37 34.41
C VAL A 194 -7.51 -9.93 35.63
N VAL A 195 -6.18 -10.02 35.60
CA VAL A 195 -5.38 -10.50 36.72
C VAL A 195 -5.49 -9.57 37.91
N SER A 196 -5.39 -8.25 37.70
CA SER A 196 -5.55 -7.26 38.77
C SER A 196 -6.97 -7.31 39.37
N LEU A 197 -8.00 -7.43 38.54
CA LEU A 197 -9.39 -7.53 38.99
C LEU A 197 -9.63 -8.78 39.83
N ALA A 198 -9.11 -9.94 39.42
CA ALA A 198 -9.16 -11.16 40.21
C ALA A 198 -8.45 -11.01 41.57
N THR A 199 -7.30 -10.32 41.56
CA THR A 199 -6.56 -10.03 42.82
C THR A 199 -7.33 -9.08 43.72
N ILE A 200 -7.97 -8.02 43.19
CA ILE A 200 -8.85 -7.11 43.94
C ILE A 200 -10.00 -7.90 44.57
N GLY A 201 -10.59 -8.85 43.84
CA GLY A 201 -11.67 -9.72 44.34
C GLY A 201 -11.28 -10.53 45.59
N ILE A 202 -10.01 -10.94 45.73
CA ILE A 202 -9.50 -11.65 46.89
C ILE A 202 -9.55 -10.77 48.16
N TYR A 203 -9.45 -9.44 48.01
CA TYR A 203 -9.57 -8.51 49.14
C TYR A 203 -11.01 -8.19 49.53
N GLY A 204 -12.01 -8.57 48.74
CA GLY A 204 -13.43 -8.28 49.00
C GLY A 204 -13.89 -8.68 50.40
N PRO A 205 -13.66 -9.93 50.89
CA PRO A 205 -14.03 -10.33 52.24
C PRO A 205 -13.32 -9.53 53.36
N ARG A 206 -12.06 -9.10 53.12
CA ARG A 206 -11.29 -8.28 54.06
C ARG A 206 -11.84 -6.87 54.14
N LEU A 207 -12.23 -6.29 53.02
CA LEU A 207 -12.88 -4.98 52.93
C LEU A 207 -14.23 -5.02 53.68
N ALA A 208 -15.05 -6.02 53.42
CA ALA A 208 -16.35 -6.20 54.10
C ALA A 208 -16.21 -6.38 55.61
N ALA A 209 -15.13 -7.03 56.06
CA ALA A 209 -14.80 -7.23 57.49
C ALA A 209 -14.01 -6.06 58.09
N GLN A 210 -13.78 -4.97 57.35
CA GLN A 210 -12.97 -3.80 57.76
C GLN A 210 -11.54 -4.16 58.23
N LEU A 211 -10.98 -5.25 57.68
CA LEU A 211 -9.61 -5.70 57.96
C LEU A 211 -8.59 -4.96 57.11
N PRO A 212 -7.31 -4.88 57.54
CA PRO A 212 -6.25 -4.29 56.73
C PRO A 212 -6.12 -4.96 55.35
N THR A 213 -5.91 -4.14 54.32
CA THR A 213 -5.80 -4.57 52.90
C THR A 213 -4.42 -4.21 52.32
N PRO A 214 -3.31 -4.80 52.82
CA PRO A 214 -1.98 -4.47 52.36
C PRO A 214 -1.84 -4.86 50.88
N GLY A 215 -1.38 -3.94 50.04
CA GLY A 215 -1.20 -4.14 48.61
C GLY A 215 -2.42 -3.86 47.72
N LEU A 216 -3.63 -3.72 48.27
CA LEU A 216 -4.84 -3.45 47.46
C LEU A 216 -4.72 -2.18 46.62
N GLY A 217 -4.21 -1.09 47.22
CA GLY A 217 -4.03 0.18 46.53
C GLY A 217 -3.03 0.10 45.36
N ILE A 218 -1.98 -0.73 45.50
CA ILE A 218 -1.04 -0.98 44.36
C ILE A 218 -1.75 -1.73 43.26
N VAL A 219 -2.49 -2.80 43.58
CA VAL A 219 -3.16 -3.62 42.55
C VAL A 219 -4.22 -2.82 41.81
N GLU A 220 -4.99 -1.98 42.51
CA GLU A 220 -5.96 -1.09 41.89
C GLU A 220 -5.27 -0.08 40.94
N ARG A 221 -4.16 0.53 41.37
CA ARG A 221 -3.40 1.46 40.52
C ARG A 221 -2.83 0.77 39.29
N VAL A 222 -2.30 -0.42 39.40
CA VAL A 222 -1.87 -1.22 38.26
C VAL A 222 -3.02 -1.43 37.26
N ASN A 223 -4.21 -1.76 37.78
CA ASN A 223 -5.41 -1.93 36.94
C ASN A 223 -5.78 -0.61 36.23
N VAL A 224 -5.99 0.45 37.01
CA VAL A 224 -6.44 1.75 36.49
C VAL A 224 -5.40 2.37 35.52
N TYR A 225 -4.12 2.35 35.90
CA TYR A 225 -3.07 2.96 35.07
C TYR A 225 -2.82 2.18 33.76
N ALA A 226 -2.98 0.84 33.78
CA ALA A 226 -2.94 0.06 32.56
C ALA A 226 -4.06 0.46 31.57
N TYR A 227 -5.26 0.70 32.08
CA TYR A 227 -6.37 1.22 31.27
C TYR A 227 -6.11 2.65 30.76
N LEU A 228 -5.69 3.57 31.62
CA LEU A 228 -5.40 4.95 31.25
C LEU A 228 -4.28 5.03 30.20
N LEU A 229 -3.23 4.23 30.35
CA LEU A 229 -2.17 4.11 29.36
C LEU A 229 -2.71 3.61 28.03
N TRP A 230 -3.63 2.63 28.05
CA TRP A 230 -4.27 2.13 26.84
C TRP A 230 -5.11 3.21 26.15
N VAL A 231 -5.87 4.02 26.89
CA VAL A 231 -6.62 5.16 26.36
C VAL A 231 -5.68 6.18 25.70
N GLY A 232 -4.59 6.54 26.39
CA GLY A 232 -3.58 7.48 25.87
C GLY A 232 -2.92 6.96 24.58
N VAL A 233 -2.52 5.68 24.54
CA VAL A 233 -1.92 5.06 23.35
C VAL A 233 -2.92 4.98 22.20
N LEU A 234 -4.19 4.67 22.45
CA LEU A 234 -5.26 4.71 21.46
C LEU A 234 -5.43 6.12 20.89
N ALA A 235 -5.50 7.14 21.75
CA ALA A 235 -5.65 8.54 21.35
C ALA A 235 -4.47 9.01 20.49
N ILE A 236 -3.23 8.75 20.90
CA ILE A 236 -2.02 9.04 20.12
C ILE A 236 -2.05 8.32 18.77
N GLY A 237 -2.45 7.05 18.75
CA GLY A 237 -2.56 6.27 17.53
C GLY A 237 -3.56 6.85 16.55
N LEU A 238 -4.74 7.26 17.03
CA LEU A 238 -5.77 7.91 16.20
C LEU A 238 -5.32 9.28 15.68
N LEU A 239 -4.67 10.09 16.52
CA LEU A 239 -4.09 11.38 16.12
C LEU A 239 -3.00 11.21 15.06
N ARG A 240 -2.09 10.23 15.24
CA ARG A 240 -1.06 9.92 14.23
C ARG A 240 -1.66 9.43 12.92
N GLN A 241 -2.64 8.52 12.95
CA GLN A 241 -3.34 8.10 11.74
C GLN A 241 -4.00 9.27 11.02
N ARG A 242 -4.57 10.21 11.78
CA ARG A 242 -5.18 11.40 11.22
C ARG A 242 -4.14 12.34 10.59
N ALA A 243 -3.05 12.67 11.30
CA ALA A 243 -1.93 13.45 10.74
C ALA A 243 -1.38 12.82 9.46
N TYR A 244 -1.33 11.48 9.43
CA TYR A 244 -0.92 10.71 8.25
C TYR A 244 -1.93 10.84 7.09
N ARG A 245 -3.23 10.96 7.38
CA ARG A 245 -4.30 11.14 6.37
C ARG A 245 -4.34 12.56 5.81
N SER A 246 -4.01 13.57 6.62
CA SER A 246 -4.03 14.97 6.22
C SER A 246 -2.73 15.44 5.59
N ALA A 247 -1.63 14.74 5.81
CA ALA A 247 -0.31 15.10 5.32
C ALA A 247 0.05 14.26 4.11
N GLY A 248 -0.22 14.76 2.90
CA GLY A 248 0.58 14.37 1.76
C GLY A 248 -0.02 13.44 0.74
N ILE A 249 -1.34 13.43 0.51
CA ILE A 249 -1.89 12.91 -0.75
C ILE A 249 -2.19 14.06 -1.68
N HIS A 250 -1.45 14.09 -2.78
CA HIS A 250 -1.46 15.13 -3.79
C HIS A 250 -1.94 14.59 -5.14
N GLY A 251 -2.07 15.49 -6.12
CA GLY A 251 -2.49 15.16 -7.46
C GLY A 251 -3.99 15.29 -7.67
N PHE A 252 -4.51 14.75 -8.77
CA PHE A 252 -5.89 14.90 -9.15
C PHE A 252 -6.54 13.59 -9.59
N VAL A 253 -7.86 13.59 -9.62
CA VAL A 253 -8.69 12.62 -10.31
C VAL A 253 -9.73 13.35 -11.14
N ALA A 254 -9.97 12.90 -12.36
CA ALA A 254 -11.04 13.42 -13.20
C ALA A 254 -12.42 13.09 -12.60
N ARG A 255 -13.43 13.88 -12.97
CA ARG A 255 -14.81 13.67 -12.53
C ARG A 255 -15.30 12.26 -12.86
N GLY A 256 -15.81 11.55 -11.85
CA GLY A 256 -16.27 10.17 -11.93
C GLY A 256 -15.23 9.15 -11.43
N PHE A 257 -13.98 9.57 -11.17
CA PHE A 257 -12.91 8.70 -10.64
C PHE A 257 -12.60 8.95 -9.17
N GLU A 258 -13.46 9.68 -8.42
CA GLU A 258 -13.25 10.06 -7.02
C GLU A 258 -13.08 8.83 -6.09
N GLU A 259 -13.65 7.69 -6.47
CA GLU A 259 -13.51 6.44 -5.74
C GLU A 259 -12.06 5.94 -5.73
N VAL A 260 -11.29 6.19 -6.81
CA VAL A 260 -9.87 5.82 -6.87
C VAL A 260 -9.08 6.62 -5.83
N ARG A 261 -9.35 7.93 -5.68
CA ARG A 261 -8.74 8.74 -4.62
C ARG A 261 -9.09 8.19 -3.23
N ALA A 262 -10.35 7.87 -3.00
CA ALA A 262 -10.80 7.32 -1.71
C ALA A 262 -10.10 5.98 -1.37
N GLU A 263 -9.88 5.11 -2.36
CA GLU A 263 -9.12 3.86 -2.15
C GLU A 263 -7.62 4.12 -1.95
N PHE A 264 -7.03 5.10 -2.64
CA PHE A 264 -5.65 5.50 -2.44
C PHE A 264 -5.43 6.03 -1.01
N GLU A 265 -6.34 6.86 -0.51
CA GLU A 265 -6.35 7.33 0.87
C GLU A 265 -6.47 6.18 1.88
N ARG A 266 -7.31 5.18 1.58
CA ARG A 266 -7.44 3.98 2.41
C ARG A 266 -6.18 3.12 2.44
N ASN A 267 -5.37 3.11 1.39
CA ASN A 267 -4.08 2.40 1.41
C ASN A 267 -3.20 2.89 2.55
N PHE A 268 -3.09 4.20 2.73
CA PHE A 268 -2.33 4.78 3.82
C PHE A 268 -2.98 4.58 5.19
N ALA A 269 -4.32 4.72 5.24
CA ALA A 269 -5.07 4.63 6.48
C ALA A 269 -5.21 3.22 7.04
N GLU A 270 -5.35 2.21 6.16
CA GLU A 270 -5.86 0.90 6.53
C GLU A 270 -4.97 -0.25 6.07
N ARG A 271 -4.25 -0.09 4.92
CA ARG A 271 -3.42 -1.15 4.34
C ARG A 271 -1.93 -0.93 4.61
N GLY A 272 -1.63 0.13 5.41
CA GLY A 272 -0.29 0.41 5.93
C GLY A 272 0.71 0.81 4.85
N GLU A 273 0.29 1.53 3.84
CA GLU A 273 1.15 2.14 2.83
C GLU A 273 2.15 3.11 3.47
N ILE A 274 3.34 3.25 2.88
CA ILE A 274 4.38 4.18 3.35
C ILE A 274 4.51 5.33 2.38
N GLY A 275 4.79 5.05 1.12
CA GLY A 275 4.82 5.98 0.02
C GLY A 275 4.43 5.27 -1.26
N ALA A 276 3.60 5.91 -2.09
CA ALA A 276 3.08 5.33 -3.32
C ALA A 276 2.63 6.40 -4.32
N ALA A 277 2.48 5.98 -5.57
CA ALA A 277 1.79 6.74 -6.59
C ALA A 277 0.92 5.82 -7.46
N VAL A 278 -0.18 6.34 -7.97
CA VAL A 278 -1.06 5.69 -8.93
C VAL A 278 -1.40 6.66 -10.05
N ALA A 279 -1.32 6.20 -11.29
CA ALA A 279 -1.73 6.97 -12.45
C ALA A 279 -2.53 6.11 -13.44
N ALA A 280 -3.45 6.74 -14.13
CA ALA A 280 -4.22 6.10 -15.18
C ALA A 280 -4.54 7.08 -16.31
N TYR A 281 -4.44 6.56 -17.54
CA TYR A 281 -4.88 7.22 -18.75
C TYR A 281 -6.03 6.40 -19.34
N TRP A 282 -7.15 7.04 -19.57
CA TRP A 282 -8.32 6.43 -20.18
C TRP A 282 -8.65 7.15 -21.49
N ARG A 283 -8.67 6.39 -22.59
CA ARG A 283 -8.87 6.94 -23.93
C ARG A 283 -7.84 8.03 -24.27
N GLY A 284 -6.59 7.79 -23.91
CA GLY A 284 -5.47 8.71 -24.15
C GLY A 284 -5.39 9.89 -23.16
N GLU A 285 -6.42 10.15 -22.35
CA GLU A 285 -6.46 11.26 -21.41
C GLU A 285 -6.08 10.82 -20.00
N LYS A 286 -5.27 11.60 -19.31
CA LYS A 286 -4.89 11.34 -17.92
C LYS A 286 -6.06 11.61 -16.97
N VAL A 287 -6.61 10.56 -16.37
CA VAL A 287 -7.80 10.64 -15.50
C VAL A 287 -7.49 10.45 -14.02
N VAL A 288 -6.36 9.83 -13.70
CA VAL A 288 -5.86 9.68 -12.33
C VAL A 288 -4.37 9.98 -12.31
N ASP A 289 -3.95 10.75 -11.33
CA ASP A 289 -2.55 11.06 -11.06
C ASP A 289 -2.41 11.45 -9.58
N LEU A 290 -2.13 10.47 -8.73
CA LEU A 290 -2.06 10.62 -7.28
C LEU A 290 -0.73 10.13 -6.76
N TRP A 291 -0.18 10.84 -5.81
CA TRP A 291 1.01 10.44 -5.06
C TRP A 291 0.92 10.89 -3.60
N GLY A 292 1.66 10.24 -2.72
CA GLY A 292 1.68 10.64 -1.32
C GLY A 292 2.48 9.72 -0.42
N GLY A 293 2.54 10.09 0.83
CA GLY A 293 3.32 9.42 1.84
C GLY A 293 4.78 9.84 1.86
N ARG A 294 5.69 8.92 2.18
CA ARG A 294 7.11 9.18 2.38
C ARG A 294 7.98 8.37 1.40
N ARG A 295 8.98 9.04 0.79
CA ARG A 295 9.95 8.37 -0.10
C ARG A 295 10.98 7.54 0.68
N MET A 296 11.27 7.93 1.94
CA MET A 296 12.15 7.19 2.84
C MET A 296 11.33 6.48 3.92
N PRO A 297 11.42 5.15 4.06
CA PRO A 297 10.55 4.39 4.97
C PRO A 297 10.72 4.76 6.45
N ASP A 298 11.92 5.13 6.85
CA ASP A 298 12.27 5.46 8.23
C ASP A 298 12.56 6.96 8.43
N GLY A 299 12.40 7.80 7.36
CA GLY A 299 12.52 9.26 7.36
C GLY A 299 11.16 9.96 7.23
N ASP A 300 11.20 11.29 7.18
CA ASP A 300 10.01 12.14 7.02
C ASP A 300 9.95 12.82 5.63
N GLU A 301 10.89 12.48 4.73
CA GLU A 301 10.94 13.06 3.40
C GLU A 301 9.70 12.68 2.59
N PRO A 302 8.96 13.67 2.07
CA PRO A 302 7.72 13.43 1.37
C PRO A 302 7.95 12.71 0.03
N TRP A 303 6.96 11.93 -0.38
CA TRP A 303 6.84 11.46 -1.75
C TRP A 303 6.29 12.60 -2.61
N ASN A 304 7.13 13.15 -3.46
CA ASN A 304 6.80 14.27 -4.35
C ASN A 304 6.26 13.78 -5.69
N GLU A 305 5.79 14.71 -6.51
CA GLU A 305 5.26 14.46 -7.84
C GLU A 305 6.24 13.72 -8.76
N ASP A 306 7.53 14.03 -8.63
CA ASP A 306 8.62 13.50 -9.43
C ASP A 306 9.40 12.36 -8.75
N THR A 307 8.89 11.87 -7.61
CA THR A 307 9.52 10.74 -6.92
C THR A 307 9.41 9.47 -7.75
N MET A 308 10.56 8.84 -7.96
CA MET A 308 10.70 7.58 -8.67
C MET A 308 11.02 6.45 -7.72
N VAL A 309 10.66 5.24 -8.11
CA VAL A 309 10.99 4.01 -7.36
C VAL A 309 11.29 2.88 -8.34
N VAL A 310 12.06 1.91 -7.88
CA VAL A 310 12.24 0.65 -8.63
C VAL A 310 10.90 -0.10 -8.70
N VAL A 311 10.54 -0.58 -9.87
CA VAL A 311 9.24 -1.24 -10.08
C VAL A 311 9.33 -2.75 -10.26
N MET A 312 10.46 -3.32 -9.89
CA MET A 312 10.69 -4.77 -9.96
C MET A 312 10.26 -5.35 -11.33
N SER A 313 9.57 -6.50 -11.34
CA SER A 313 9.20 -7.17 -12.60
C SER A 313 8.20 -6.42 -13.48
N THR A 314 7.56 -5.35 -13.01
CA THR A 314 6.82 -4.43 -13.88
C THR A 314 7.72 -3.88 -15.00
N THR A 315 9.03 -3.82 -14.78
CA THR A 315 10.06 -3.47 -15.79
C THR A 315 9.97 -4.34 -17.04
N LYS A 316 9.65 -5.64 -16.91
CA LYS A 316 9.61 -6.57 -18.06
C LYS A 316 8.65 -6.12 -19.15
N GLY A 317 7.48 -5.61 -18.77
CA GLY A 317 6.52 -5.10 -19.73
C GLY A 317 7.05 -3.88 -20.51
N LEU A 318 7.72 -2.95 -19.82
CA LEU A 318 8.35 -1.80 -20.46
C LEU A 318 9.51 -2.26 -21.37
N ALA A 319 10.31 -3.23 -20.93
CA ALA A 319 11.35 -3.84 -21.76
C ALA A 319 10.76 -4.57 -22.98
N ALA A 320 9.63 -5.27 -22.84
CA ALA A 320 8.95 -5.94 -23.95
C ALA A 320 8.44 -4.95 -25.02
N MET A 321 8.12 -3.71 -24.63
CA MET A 321 7.75 -2.65 -25.57
C MET A 321 8.88 -2.35 -26.57
N THR A 322 10.16 -2.45 -26.19
CA THR A 322 11.29 -2.26 -27.11
C THR A 322 11.32 -3.32 -28.21
N LEU A 323 11.03 -4.57 -27.84
CA LEU A 323 10.95 -5.68 -28.81
C LEU A 323 9.75 -5.52 -29.76
N ALA A 324 8.64 -4.96 -29.27
CA ALA A 324 7.49 -4.63 -30.12
C ALA A 324 7.84 -3.54 -31.14
N VAL A 325 8.58 -2.49 -30.74
CA VAL A 325 9.07 -1.45 -31.66
C VAL A 325 10.05 -2.06 -32.67
N ALA A 326 10.98 -2.92 -32.24
CA ALA A 326 11.91 -3.61 -33.15
C ALA A 326 11.17 -4.53 -34.12
N ASN A 327 10.10 -5.21 -33.70
CA ASN A 327 9.25 -6.02 -34.58
C ASN A 327 8.51 -5.13 -35.61
N ALA A 328 7.95 -4.00 -35.18
CA ALA A 328 7.26 -3.07 -36.07
C ALA A 328 8.17 -2.50 -37.15
N ARG A 329 9.47 -2.37 -36.88
CA ARG A 329 10.50 -1.94 -37.84
C ARG A 329 11.01 -3.06 -38.75
N GLY A 330 10.53 -4.30 -38.56
CA GLY A 330 10.98 -5.47 -39.30
C GLY A 330 12.38 -5.97 -38.90
N TRP A 331 12.95 -5.48 -37.79
CA TRP A 331 14.28 -5.91 -37.31
C TRP A 331 14.23 -7.24 -36.58
N LEU A 332 13.08 -7.56 -36.02
CA LEU A 332 12.82 -8.79 -35.24
C LEU A 332 11.50 -9.41 -35.65
N ASP A 333 11.49 -10.73 -35.89
CA ASP A 333 10.26 -11.51 -36.01
C ASP A 333 10.17 -12.49 -34.85
N TYR A 334 9.01 -12.53 -34.19
CA TYR A 334 8.76 -13.37 -33.03
C TYR A 334 8.82 -14.87 -33.32
N ASP A 335 8.53 -15.29 -34.55
CA ASP A 335 8.48 -16.70 -34.95
C ASP A 335 9.82 -17.21 -35.49
N THR A 336 10.80 -16.31 -35.65
CA THR A 336 12.15 -16.63 -36.06
C THR A 336 12.99 -17.16 -34.88
N PRO A 337 13.84 -18.20 -35.10
CA PRO A 337 14.79 -18.65 -34.08
C PRO A 337 15.73 -17.53 -33.61
N VAL A 338 15.96 -17.45 -32.29
CA VAL A 338 16.91 -16.49 -31.67
C VAL A 338 18.30 -16.57 -32.32
N ALA A 339 18.74 -17.80 -32.63
CA ALA A 339 20.03 -18.06 -33.27
C ALA A 339 20.22 -17.37 -34.62
N ARG A 340 19.15 -16.94 -35.29
CA ARG A 340 19.21 -16.16 -36.52
C ARG A 340 19.79 -14.75 -36.31
N TYR A 341 19.47 -14.17 -35.17
CA TYR A 341 19.96 -12.84 -34.76
C TYR A 341 21.23 -12.93 -33.91
N TRP A 342 21.37 -14.04 -33.20
CA TRP A 342 22.46 -14.30 -32.27
C TRP A 342 23.00 -15.73 -32.45
N PRO A 343 23.91 -15.96 -33.43
CA PRO A 343 24.39 -17.31 -33.80
C PRO A 343 24.95 -18.10 -32.63
N GLU A 344 25.67 -17.45 -31.70
CA GLU A 344 26.28 -18.09 -30.54
C GLU A 344 25.23 -18.64 -29.56
N PHE A 345 24.01 -18.20 -29.61
CA PHE A 345 22.89 -18.72 -28.81
C PHE A 345 22.56 -20.18 -29.15
N ALA A 346 22.89 -20.66 -30.36
CA ALA A 346 22.58 -22.04 -30.80
C ALA A 346 23.23 -23.13 -29.93
N GLN A 347 24.22 -22.77 -29.11
CA GLN A 347 24.89 -23.71 -28.20
C GLN A 347 23.90 -24.41 -27.25
N ALA A 348 24.30 -25.59 -26.75
CA ALA A 348 23.54 -26.39 -25.79
C ALA A 348 22.11 -26.75 -26.25
N GLY A 349 21.92 -26.96 -27.56
CA GLY A 349 20.65 -27.41 -28.12
C GLY A 349 19.61 -26.31 -28.32
N LYS A 350 19.99 -25.01 -28.23
CA LYS A 350 19.06 -23.88 -28.31
C LYS A 350 18.80 -23.35 -29.72
N GLY A 351 19.37 -23.96 -30.77
CA GLY A 351 19.34 -23.43 -32.13
C GLY A 351 17.93 -23.23 -32.70
N ALA A 352 16.94 -24.00 -32.31
CA ALA A 352 15.56 -23.91 -32.78
C ALA A 352 14.64 -23.05 -31.88
N ILE A 353 15.12 -22.54 -30.74
CA ILE A 353 14.30 -21.75 -29.83
C ILE A 353 13.91 -20.44 -30.52
N THR A 354 12.60 -20.21 -30.70
CA THR A 354 12.09 -18.96 -31.30
C THR A 354 12.09 -17.81 -30.29
N VAL A 355 12.08 -16.59 -30.81
CA VAL A 355 11.91 -15.40 -29.97
C VAL A 355 10.61 -15.47 -29.16
N ARG A 356 9.52 -15.96 -29.77
CA ARG A 356 8.23 -16.17 -29.10
C ARG A 356 8.35 -17.09 -27.91
N GLN A 357 8.97 -18.26 -28.06
CA GLN A 357 9.15 -19.24 -26.97
C GLN A 357 9.99 -18.65 -25.82
N LEU A 358 11.05 -17.91 -26.14
CA LEU A 358 11.86 -17.21 -25.14
C LEU A 358 11.03 -16.19 -24.36
N LEU A 359 10.26 -15.36 -25.06
CA LEU A 359 9.44 -14.29 -24.46
C LEU A 359 8.15 -14.82 -23.79
N ALA A 360 7.72 -16.03 -24.10
CA ALA A 360 6.62 -16.74 -23.41
C ALA A 360 7.10 -17.55 -22.21
N HIS A 361 8.37 -17.44 -21.83
CA HIS A 361 8.96 -18.20 -20.71
C HIS A 361 9.01 -19.73 -20.95
N GLU A 362 9.05 -20.18 -22.19
CA GLU A 362 9.03 -21.59 -22.58
C GLU A 362 10.43 -22.13 -22.91
N ALA A 363 11.45 -21.27 -22.91
CA ALA A 363 12.80 -21.65 -23.32
C ALA A 363 13.59 -22.49 -22.29
N GLY A 364 13.09 -22.62 -21.04
CA GLY A 364 13.81 -23.32 -19.96
C GLY A 364 15.06 -22.61 -19.44
N LEU A 365 15.27 -21.34 -19.81
CA LEU A 365 16.47 -20.56 -19.49
C LEU A 365 16.30 -19.75 -18.19
N VAL A 366 15.83 -20.40 -17.14
CA VAL A 366 15.45 -19.77 -15.87
C VAL A 366 16.60 -19.53 -14.91
N LEU A 367 17.76 -20.11 -15.14
CA LEU A 367 18.94 -20.10 -14.27
C LEU A 367 20.18 -19.64 -15.02
N LEU A 368 21.24 -19.34 -14.28
CA LEU A 368 22.60 -19.25 -14.76
C LEU A 368 23.48 -20.21 -13.94
N ASP A 369 24.31 -21.02 -14.61
CA ASP A 369 25.24 -21.95 -13.97
C ASP A 369 26.43 -21.19 -13.36
N GLU A 370 26.82 -20.09 -14.00
CA GLU A 370 27.87 -19.21 -13.50
C GLU A 370 27.29 -18.04 -12.67
N ARG A 371 28.07 -17.63 -11.66
CA ARG A 371 27.70 -16.49 -10.82
C ARG A 371 27.82 -15.18 -11.60
N LEU A 372 26.73 -14.44 -11.71
CA LEU A 372 26.68 -13.09 -12.24
C LEU A 372 26.58 -12.09 -11.07
N THR A 373 27.39 -11.04 -11.09
CA THR A 373 27.40 -9.93 -10.12
C THR A 373 27.05 -8.62 -10.82
N ILE A 374 26.69 -7.59 -10.05
CA ILE A 374 26.41 -6.24 -10.58
C ILE A 374 27.60 -5.68 -11.36
N ASP A 375 28.82 -5.87 -10.86
CA ASP A 375 30.03 -5.39 -11.56
C ASP A 375 30.25 -6.15 -12.87
N ARG A 376 30.04 -7.48 -12.88
CA ARG A 376 30.17 -8.30 -14.10
C ARG A 376 29.12 -7.93 -15.17
N MET A 377 27.94 -7.46 -14.77
CA MET A 377 26.91 -7.00 -15.71
C MET A 377 27.32 -5.77 -16.54
N ARG A 378 28.36 -5.06 -16.17
CA ARG A 378 28.90 -3.93 -16.94
C ARG A 378 29.62 -4.38 -18.22
N ASP A 379 30.11 -5.62 -18.27
CA ASP A 379 30.64 -6.27 -19.47
C ASP A 379 29.54 -7.07 -20.17
N LEU A 380 28.80 -6.39 -21.06
CA LEU A 380 27.70 -7.01 -21.81
C LEU A 380 28.14 -8.15 -22.72
N ASP A 381 29.37 -8.14 -23.20
CA ASP A 381 29.89 -9.22 -24.04
C ASP A 381 30.22 -10.46 -23.23
N ASP A 382 30.70 -10.29 -21.98
CA ASP A 382 30.85 -11.41 -21.06
C ASP A 382 29.48 -12.00 -20.67
N VAL A 383 28.49 -11.15 -20.37
CA VAL A 383 27.12 -11.60 -20.11
C VAL A 383 26.55 -12.36 -21.31
N ALA A 384 26.75 -11.87 -22.54
CA ALA A 384 26.29 -12.54 -23.75
C ALA A 384 26.93 -13.93 -23.92
N ARG A 385 28.26 -14.06 -23.68
CA ARG A 385 28.96 -15.37 -23.71
C ARG A 385 28.40 -16.33 -22.66
N LEU A 386 28.11 -15.85 -21.44
CA LEU A 386 27.52 -16.63 -20.37
C LEU A 386 26.14 -17.15 -20.75
N LEU A 387 25.27 -16.27 -21.26
CA LEU A 387 23.91 -16.61 -21.70
C LEU A 387 23.91 -17.60 -22.89
N ALA A 388 24.84 -17.42 -23.84
CA ALA A 388 24.98 -18.30 -24.99
C ALA A 388 25.35 -19.74 -24.60
N ARG A 389 26.18 -19.91 -23.57
CA ARG A 389 26.59 -21.23 -23.06
C ARG A 389 25.56 -21.88 -22.14
N GLN A 390 24.64 -21.11 -21.55
CA GLN A 390 23.66 -21.61 -20.59
C GLN A 390 22.79 -22.72 -21.20
N ARG A 391 22.68 -23.84 -20.49
CA ARG A 391 21.81 -24.97 -20.87
C ARG A 391 20.37 -24.71 -20.40
N PRO A 392 19.36 -25.02 -21.23
CA PRO A 392 17.98 -25.03 -20.78
C PRO A 392 17.74 -26.07 -19.66
N ALA A 393 16.92 -25.74 -18.67
CA ALA A 393 16.53 -26.66 -17.60
C ALA A 393 15.54 -27.73 -18.07
N TRP A 394 14.87 -27.49 -19.20
CA TRP A 394 13.98 -28.42 -19.93
C TRP A 394 13.98 -28.09 -21.43
N PRO A 395 13.56 -29.04 -22.29
CA PRO A 395 13.43 -28.77 -23.73
C PRO A 395 12.42 -27.64 -23.99
N ALA A 396 12.79 -26.67 -24.83
CA ALA A 396 11.94 -25.53 -25.15
C ALA A 396 10.58 -25.96 -25.74
N GLY A 397 9.51 -25.25 -25.37
CA GLY A 397 8.14 -25.53 -25.82
C GLY A 397 7.45 -26.69 -25.12
N THR A 398 8.14 -27.47 -24.25
CA THR A 398 7.50 -28.60 -23.51
C THR A 398 6.86 -28.16 -22.20
N ARG A 399 7.34 -27.08 -21.60
CA ARG A 399 6.89 -26.51 -20.33
C ARG A 399 7.15 -25.01 -20.33
N HIS A 400 6.46 -24.31 -19.46
CA HIS A 400 6.79 -22.91 -19.18
C HIS A 400 7.21 -22.73 -17.73
N GLY A 401 8.04 -21.74 -17.47
CA GLY A 401 8.51 -21.40 -16.14
C GLY A 401 9.11 -20.01 -16.10
N TYR A 402 8.72 -19.23 -15.14
CA TYR A 402 9.08 -17.82 -15.01
C TYR A 402 10.59 -17.57 -15.05
N HIS A 403 11.08 -16.97 -16.12
CA HIS A 403 12.49 -16.53 -16.26
C HIS A 403 12.68 -15.26 -15.44
N GLY A 404 12.76 -15.41 -14.10
CA GLY A 404 12.67 -14.32 -13.13
C GLY A 404 13.53 -13.10 -13.46
N MET A 405 14.82 -13.31 -13.63
CA MET A 405 15.78 -12.24 -13.97
C MET A 405 16.40 -12.44 -15.36
N THR A 406 16.55 -13.67 -15.80
CA THR A 406 17.24 -14.01 -17.05
C THR A 406 16.54 -13.49 -18.29
N LEU A 407 15.18 -13.40 -18.31
CA LEU A 407 14.45 -12.87 -19.46
C LEU A 407 14.96 -11.51 -19.90
N GLY A 408 15.18 -10.59 -18.96
CA GLY A 408 15.67 -9.25 -19.27
C GLY A 408 17.06 -9.26 -19.90
N LEU A 409 17.92 -10.17 -19.46
CA LEU A 409 19.28 -10.30 -20.03
C LEU A 409 19.22 -10.80 -21.49
N TYR A 410 18.32 -11.74 -21.78
CA TYR A 410 18.09 -12.21 -23.16
C TYR A 410 17.41 -11.14 -24.01
N MET A 411 16.46 -10.37 -23.50
CA MET A 411 15.88 -9.22 -24.20
C MET A 411 16.93 -8.15 -24.52
N GLN A 412 17.81 -7.87 -23.55
CA GLN A 412 18.93 -6.95 -23.71
C GLN A 412 19.81 -7.34 -24.91
N GLU A 413 20.21 -8.59 -24.96
CA GLU A 413 21.09 -9.05 -26.04
C GLU A 413 20.36 -9.11 -27.38
N LEU A 414 19.08 -9.50 -27.42
CA LEU A 414 18.29 -9.45 -28.65
C LEU A 414 18.25 -8.03 -29.24
N ILE A 415 17.95 -7.01 -28.44
CA ILE A 415 17.94 -5.61 -28.91
C ILE A 415 19.33 -5.21 -29.42
N ARG A 416 20.40 -5.51 -28.69
CA ARG A 416 21.77 -5.22 -29.14
C ARG A 416 22.12 -5.83 -30.50
N ARG A 417 21.56 -7.00 -30.83
CA ARG A 417 21.84 -7.71 -32.09
C ARG A 417 20.97 -7.23 -33.23
N VAL A 418 19.72 -6.84 -32.98
CA VAL A 418 18.78 -6.48 -34.05
C VAL A 418 18.75 -4.97 -34.34
N ASP A 419 19.11 -4.13 -33.38
CA ASP A 419 19.20 -2.69 -33.55
C ASP A 419 20.39 -2.35 -34.46
N PRO A 420 20.21 -1.68 -35.63
CA PRO A 420 21.31 -1.28 -36.48
C PRO A 420 22.37 -0.40 -35.80
N ALA A 421 21.98 0.33 -34.75
CA ALA A 421 22.89 1.15 -33.94
C ALA A 421 23.50 0.38 -32.73
N HIS A 422 23.19 -0.91 -32.58
CA HIS A 422 23.68 -1.79 -31.50
C HIS A 422 23.53 -1.18 -30.10
N ARG A 423 22.47 -0.40 -29.89
CA ARG A 423 22.18 0.22 -28.58
C ARG A 423 21.84 -0.84 -27.53
N THR A 424 22.13 -0.55 -26.28
CA THR A 424 21.60 -1.31 -25.16
C THR A 424 20.08 -1.16 -25.08
N LEU A 425 19.38 -2.10 -24.43
CA LEU A 425 17.93 -2.06 -24.34
C LEU A 425 17.44 -0.80 -23.61
N GLY A 426 18.13 -0.40 -22.51
CA GLY A 426 17.78 0.81 -21.78
C GLY A 426 17.98 2.07 -22.60
N ARG A 427 19.07 2.14 -23.38
CA ARG A 427 19.29 3.25 -24.30
C ARG A 427 18.25 3.27 -25.42
N PHE A 428 17.94 2.11 -26.03
CA PHE A 428 16.90 1.98 -27.04
C PHE A 428 15.52 2.42 -26.48
N PHE A 429 15.15 1.92 -25.29
CA PHE A 429 13.92 2.33 -24.62
C PHE A 429 13.85 3.85 -24.42
N ARG A 430 14.94 4.44 -23.95
CA ARG A 430 15.01 5.88 -23.72
C ARG A 430 14.78 6.67 -25.02
N GLU A 431 15.53 6.37 -26.09
CA GLU A 431 15.53 7.14 -27.31
C GLU A 431 14.26 6.91 -28.16
N GLU A 432 13.69 5.69 -28.15
CA GLU A 432 12.58 5.32 -29.03
C GLU A 432 11.20 5.37 -28.35
N ILE A 433 11.16 5.33 -27.02
CA ILE A 433 9.90 5.29 -26.26
C ILE A 433 9.83 6.40 -25.23
N ALA A 434 10.83 6.51 -24.35
CA ALA A 434 10.74 7.41 -23.20
C ALA A 434 10.81 8.88 -23.62
N GLU A 435 11.80 9.29 -24.41
CA GLU A 435 11.96 10.67 -24.86
C GLU A 435 10.79 11.12 -25.75
N PRO A 436 10.35 10.37 -26.77
CA PRO A 436 9.19 10.75 -27.58
C PRO A 436 7.89 10.93 -26.79
N LEU A 437 7.69 10.14 -25.73
CA LEU A 437 6.49 10.19 -24.90
C LEU A 437 6.64 11.08 -23.64
N GLY A 438 7.83 11.67 -23.43
CA GLY A 438 8.13 12.47 -22.24
C GLY A 438 8.07 11.68 -20.93
N LEU A 439 8.59 10.44 -20.94
CA LEU A 439 8.54 9.55 -19.79
C LEU A 439 9.75 9.74 -18.88
N ASP A 440 9.48 9.79 -17.61
CA ASP A 440 10.47 9.76 -16.54
C ASP A 440 10.58 8.32 -16.01
N PHE A 441 11.14 7.44 -16.85
CA PHE A 441 11.35 6.02 -16.60
C PHE A 441 12.66 5.54 -17.26
N TYR A 442 13.46 4.81 -16.49
CA TYR A 442 14.79 4.37 -16.88
C TYR A 442 15.00 2.88 -16.64
N ILE A 443 15.63 2.20 -17.59
CA ILE A 443 16.23 0.87 -17.44
C ILE A 443 17.74 1.09 -17.49
N GLY A 444 18.40 1.10 -16.33
CA GLY A 444 19.72 1.69 -16.13
C GLY A 444 19.60 3.19 -15.84
N LEU A 445 19.61 3.54 -14.56
CA LEU A 445 19.40 4.91 -14.07
C LEU A 445 20.60 5.80 -14.44
N PRO A 446 20.39 6.95 -15.12
CA PRO A 446 21.44 7.92 -15.40
C PRO A 446 22.05 8.50 -14.10
N ARG A 447 23.36 8.81 -14.16
CA ARG A 447 24.08 9.33 -12.98
C ARG A 447 23.68 10.73 -12.56
N ASP A 448 23.15 11.52 -13.46
CA ASP A 448 22.66 12.88 -13.25
C ASP A 448 21.29 12.96 -12.56
N VAL A 449 20.55 11.85 -12.49
CA VAL A 449 19.31 11.79 -11.71
C VAL A 449 19.64 11.85 -10.21
N PRO A 450 19.17 12.86 -9.46
CA PRO A 450 19.54 13.03 -8.07
C PRO A 450 18.83 12.02 -7.14
N ASP A 451 19.53 11.56 -6.11
CA ASP A 451 18.99 10.62 -5.12
C ASP A 451 17.78 11.18 -4.35
N THR A 452 17.61 12.50 -4.33
CA THR A 452 16.45 13.17 -3.72
C THR A 452 15.14 12.82 -4.42
N ARG A 453 15.18 12.33 -5.65
CA ARG A 453 14.01 11.84 -6.41
C ARG A 453 13.75 10.34 -6.21
N LEU A 454 14.64 9.61 -5.55
CA LEU A 454 14.53 8.17 -5.41
C LEU A 454 13.86 7.80 -4.09
N ALA A 455 12.82 6.99 -4.16
CA ALA A 455 12.26 6.33 -2.99
C ALA A 455 13.03 5.04 -2.68
N ARG A 456 13.23 4.75 -1.40
CA ARG A 456 13.89 3.53 -0.93
C ARG A 456 12.90 2.55 -0.36
N PHE A 457 13.17 1.26 -0.56
CA PHE A 457 12.35 0.20 0.00
C PHE A 457 12.58 0.01 1.49
N LYS A 458 11.51 -0.27 2.20
CA LYS A 458 11.59 -0.80 3.55
C LYS A 458 11.95 -2.28 3.49
N PRO A 459 13.09 -2.69 4.07
CA PRO A 459 13.45 -4.11 4.15
C PRO A 459 12.35 -4.93 4.80
N LEU A 460 12.05 -6.09 4.23
CA LEU A 460 11.12 -7.04 4.80
C LEU A 460 11.74 -7.72 6.01
N SER A 461 11.19 -7.51 7.21
CA SER A 461 11.62 -8.27 8.37
C SER A 461 11.23 -9.74 8.23
N ARG A 462 12.10 -10.67 8.69
CA ARG A 462 11.85 -12.13 8.66
C ARG A 462 10.50 -12.52 9.29
N PHE A 463 10.09 -11.81 10.34
CA PHE A 463 8.81 -12.03 11.00
C PHE A 463 7.61 -11.61 10.13
N ARG A 464 7.71 -10.49 9.41
CA ARG A 464 6.67 -10.07 8.45
C ARG A 464 6.61 -11.00 7.25
N ALA A 465 7.76 -11.49 6.77
CA ALA A 465 7.82 -12.51 5.75
C ALA A 465 7.02 -13.75 6.15
N LEU A 466 7.20 -14.22 7.39
CA LEU A 466 6.47 -15.39 7.91
C LEU A 466 4.95 -15.15 8.00
N LEU A 467 4.52 -13.97 8.45
CA LEU A 467 3.09 -13.64 8.52
C LEU A 467 2.44 -13.47 7.13
N ALA A 468 3.19 -12.95 6.18
CA ALA A 468 2.71 -12.73 4.82
C ALA A 468 2.61 -14.05 4.02
N LEU A 469 3.36 -15.09 4.39
CA LEU A 469 3.22 -16.44 3.81
C LEU A 469 1.80 -17.01 3.99
N GLY A 470 1.06 -16.61 5.03
CA GLY A 470 -0.32 -17.04 5.25
C GLY A 470 -1.32 -16.61 4.17
N HIS A 471 -0.94 -15.72 3.27
CA HIS A 471 -1.77 -15.23 2.15
C HIS A 471 -1.37 -15.86 0.80
N SER A 472 -0.33 -16.70 0.77
CA SER A 472 0.18 -17.36 -0.43
C SER A 472 -0.25 -18.81 -0.48
N THR A 473 -0.31 -19.38 -1.69
CA THR A 473 -0.60 -20.81 -1.85
C THR A 473 0.51 -21.65 -1.22
N PRO A 474 0.21 -22.84 -0.63
CA PRO A 474 1.22 -23.71 -0.03
C PRO A 474 2.37 -24.05 -0.99
N GLU A 475 2.08 -24.19 -2.28
CA GLU A 475 3.07 -24.45 -3.33
C GLU A 475 4.06 -23.29 -3.50
N LEU A 476 3.58 -22.06 -3.54
CA LEU A 476 4.42 -20.88 -3.64
C LEU A 476 5.27 -20.71 -2.38
N ILE A 477 4.68 -20.91 -1.20
CA ILE A 477 5.39 -20.89 0.09
C ILE A 477 6.58 -21.84 0.07
N LYS A 478 6.33 -23.10 -0.36
CA LYS A 478 7.37 -24.13 -0.47
C LYS A 478 8.52 -23.66 -1.37
N ARG A 479 8.21 -23.03 -2.51
CA ARG A 479 9.23 -22.54 -3.45
C ARG A 479 9.99 -21.32 -2.93
N VAL A 480 9.35 -20.43 -2.19
CA VAL A 480 9.98 -19.25 -1.55
C VAL A 480 10.90 -19.70 -0.39
N VAL A 481 10.48 -20.69 0.40
CA VAL A 481 11.20 -21.12 1.61
C VAL A 481 12.29 -22.16 1.30
N ALA A 482 12.06 -23.09 0.36
CA ALA A 482 12.98 -24.20 0.10
C ALA A 482 14.35 -23.70 -0.41
N PRO A 483 15.45 -24.01 0.29
CA PRO A 483 16.78 -23.73 -0.21
C PRO A 483 17.01 -24.47 -1.55
N GLY A 484 17.49 -23.75 -2.56
CA GLY A 484 17.78 -24.35 -3.87
C GLY A 484 16.58 -24.49 -4.81
N SER A 485 15.39 -23.99 -4.46
CA SER A 485 14.25 -23.94 -5.39
C SER A 485 14.58 -23.14 -6.66
N LEU A 486 13.94 -23.50 -7.78
CA LEU A 486 14.11 -22.76 -9.05
C LEU A 486 13.76 -21.29 -8.89
N LEU A 487 12.71 -20.96 -8.14
CA LEU A 487 12.28 -19.58 -7.90
C LEU A 487 13.39 -18.77 -7.21
N ARG A 488 13.94 -19.27 -6.11
CA ARG A 488 15.01 -18.55 -5.39
C ARG A 488 16.26 -18.38 -6.24
N LYS A 489 16.65 -19.41 -6.97
CA LYS A 489 17.82 -19.36 -7.87
C LYS A 489 17.58 -18.37 -9.01
N SER A 490 16.40 -18.34 -9.61
CA SER A 490 16.05 -17.45 -10.73
C SER A 490 15.96 -15.97 -10.32
N LEU A 491 15.64 -15.69 -9.04
CA LEU A 491 15.57 -14.34 -8.49
C LEU A 491 16.90 -13.84 -7.90
N ALA A 492 17.86 -14.73 -7.64
CA ALA A 492 19.19 -14.39 -7.11
C ALA A 492 20.20 -14.06 -8.24
N ILE A 493 19.76 -13.41 -9.28
CA ILE A 493 20.56 -12.98 -10.44
C ILE A 493 20.33 -11.48 -10.66
N PRO A 494 21.34 -10.62 -10.53
CA PRO A 494 22.70 -10.87 -10.00
C PRO A 494 22.73 -11.29 -8.54
N ALA A 495 23.79 -11.98 -8.13
CA ALA A 495 23.91 -12.58 -6.81
C ALA A 495 24.04 -11.57 -5.65
N ASP A 496 24.44 -10.34 -5.95
CA ASP A 496 24.69 -9.22 -5.04
C ASP A 496 23.71 -8.05 -5.25
N ILE A 497 22.51 -8.34 -5.76
CA ILE A 497 21.50 -7.32 -6.04
C ILE A 497 20.99 -6.66 -4.75
N ASP A 498 21.06 -5.33 -4.70
CA ASP A 498 20.41 -4.49 -3.68
C ASP A 498 19.71 -3.31 -4.37
N TYR A 499 18.39 -3.32 -4.38
CA TYR A 499 17.57 -2.28 -5.02
C TYR A 499 17.60 -0.92 -4.30
N ASN A 500 18.23 -0.80 -3.13
CA ASN A 500 18.52 0.46 -2.46
C ASN A 500 19.95 0.97 -2.77
N ASP A 501 20.79 0.18 -3.44
CA ASP A 501 22.12 0.58 -3.85
C ASP A 501 22.10 1.19 -5.26
N ARG A 502 22.61 2.41 -5.39
CA ARG A 502 22.71 3.13 -6.67
C ARG A 502 23.43 2.33 -7.75
N ARG A 503 24.47 1.57 -7.41
CA ARG A 503 25.19 0.72 -8.36
C ARG A 503 24.29 -0.30 -9.04
N THR A 504 23.31 -0.85 -8.31
CA THR A 504 22.28 -1.74 -8.87
C THR A 504 21.35 -1.00 -9.83
N LEU A 505 21.05 0.27 -9.58
CA LEU A 505 20.13 1.05 -10.41
C LEU A 505 20.78 1.51 -11.72
N GLU A 506 22.10 1.74 -11.73
CA GLU A 506 22.86 2.21 -12.89
C GLU A 506 23.10 1.14 -13.95
N VAL A 507 23.10 -0.15 -13.59
CA VAL A 507 23.21 -1.23 -14.59
C VAL A 507 21.85 -1.49 -15.23
N GLU A 508 21.84 -1.90 -16.49
CA GLU A 508 20.61 -2.28 -17.17
C GLU A 508 20.23 -3.72 -16.80
N LEU A 509 19.14 -3.88 -16.05
CA LEU A 509 18.54 -5.17 -15.69
C LEU A 509 17.07 -5.16 -16.10
N PRO A 510 16.75 -5.39 -17.40
CA PRO A 510 15.40 -5.18 -17.95
C PRO A 510 14.31 -6.10 -17.38
N ALA A 511 14.69 -6.99 -16.47
CA ALA A 511 13.77 -7.86 -15.75
C ALA A 511 13.34 -7.32 -14.38
N GLY A 512 14.04 -6.31 -13.80
CA GLY A 512 13.78 -6.04 -12.39
C GLY A 512 14.20 -4.69 -11.81
N ASN A 513 14.99 -3.87 -12.48
CA ASN A 513 15.47 -2.61 -11.89
C ASN A 513 15.03 -1.34 -12.61
N GLY A 514 13.97 -1.39 -13.42
CA GLY A 514 13.39 -0.18 -13.99
C GLY A 514 13.00 0.80 -12.87
N VAL A 515 13.36 2.07 -13.03
CA VAL A 515 13.13 3.16 -12.08
C VAL A 515 12.29 4.23 -12.74
N GLY A 516 11.17 4.62 -12.14
CA GLY A 516 10.35 5.68 -12.73
C GLY A 516 9.13 6.06 -11.91
N THR A 517 8.31 6.92 -12.48
CA THR A 517 7.05 7.40 -11.92
C THR A 517 5.85 6.56 -12.39
N ALA A 518 4.78 6.48 -11.59
CA ALA A 518 3.54 5.83 -12.01
C ALA A 518 2.96 6.46 -13.28
N ARG A 519 3.07 7.78 -13.39
CA ARG A 519 2.60 8.58 -14.53
C ARG A 519 3.25 8.11 -15.84
N SER A 520 4.57 7.93 -15.82
CA SER A 520 5.32 7.49 -17.00
C SER A 520 4.96 6.07 -17.42
N ILE A 521 4.83 5.16 -16.48
CA ILE A 521 4.43 3.78 -16.76
C ILE A 521 3.01 3.73 -17.33
N ALA A 522 2.05 4.44 -16.70
CA ALA A 522 0.67 4.49 -17.16
C ALA A 522 0.56 5.14 -18.56
N ARG A 523 1.37 6.18 -18.85
CA ARG A 523 1.41 6.82 -20.17
C ARG A 523 1.93 5.86 -21.24
N ALA A 524 3.03 5.15 -20.97
CA ALA A 524 3.56 4.14 -21.90
C ALA A 524 2.49 3.08 -22.23
N TYR A 525 1.86 2.51 -21.19
CA TYR A 525 0.80 1.54 -21.41
C TYR A 525 -0.45 2.11 -22.07
N SER A 526 -0.77 3.39 -21.87
CA SER A 526 -1.89 4.05 -22.55
C SER A 526 -1.64 4.15 -24.06
N VAL A 527 -0.43 4.54 -24.48
CA VAL A 527 -0.06 4.58 -25.89
C VAL A 527 -0.19 3.20 -26.52
N PHE A 528 0.30 2.18 -25.84
CA PHE A 528 0.19 0.79 -26.31
C PHE A 528 -1.25 0.26 -26.27
N ALA A 529 -2.11 0.71 -25.36
CA ALA A 529 -3.54 0.36 -25.38
C ALA A 529 -4.29 0.98 -26.55
N GLU A 530 -3.81 2.11 -27.08
CA GLU A 530 -4.39 2.85 -28.22
C GLU A 530 -3.74 2.48 -29.57
N GLY A 531 -2.95 1.41 -29.65
CA GLY A 531 -2.34 0.93 -30.89
C GLY A 531 -0.88 1.29 -31.09
N GLY A 532 -0.28 2.14 -30.23
CA GLY A 532 1.16 2.42 -30.24
C GLY A 532 1.67 3.27 -31.38
N ALA A 533 0.81 3.98 -32.11
CA ALA A 533 1.21 4.78 -33.26
C ALA A 533 2.26 5.87 -32.94
N GLU A 534 2.19 6.44 -31.72
CA GLU A 534 3.14 7.47 -31.25
C GLU A 534 4.60 6.96 -31.15
N VAL A 535 4.80 5.65 -31.03
CA VAL A 535 6.12 5.00 -30.99
C VAL A 535 6.37 4.13 -32.22
N GLY A 536 5.57 4.31 -33.28
CA GLY A 536 5.76 3.66 -34.59
C GLY A 536 5.36 2.18 -34.61
N LEU A 537 4.46 1.70 -33.74
CA LEU A 537 3.89 0.37 -33.90
C LEU A 537 3.02 0.28 -35.14
N THR A 538 3.15 -0.86 -35.85
CA THR A 538 2.24 -1.19 -36.94
C THR A 538 0.98 -1.90 -36.43
N PRO A 539 -0.15 -1.86 -37.19
CA PRO A 539 -1.36 -2.62 -36.83
C PRO A 539 -1.10 -4.12 -36.66
N GLU A 540 -0.18 -4.69 -37.45
CA GLU A 540 0.20 -6.12 -37.38
C GLU A 540 0.93 -6.42 -36.08
N THR A 541 1.89 -5.59 -35.68
CA THR A 541 2.57 -5.74 -34.37
C THR A 541 1.60 -5.55 -33.23
N PHE A 542 0.72 -4.56 -33.30
CA PHE A 542 -0.32 -4.35 -32.29
C PHE A 542 -1.25 -5.57 -32.17
N ALA A 543 -1.69 -6.14 -33.30
CA ALA A 543 -2.48 -7.36 -33.31
C ALA A 543 -1.72 -8.51 -32.63
N ARG A 544 -0.43 -8.72 -32.93
CA ARG A 544 0.41 -9.77 -32.32
C ARG A 544 0.50 -9.61 -30.80
N ILE A 545 0.77 -8.39 -30.29
CA ILE A 545 0.90 -8.17 -28.84
C ILE A 545 -0.43 -8.21 -28.11
N THR A 546 -1.57 -7.98 -28.77
CA THR A 546 -2.91 -8.02 -28.15
C THR A 546 -3.61 -9.37 -28.32
N THR A 547 -3.15 -10.25 -29.21
CA THR A 547 -3.71 -11.60 -29.36
C THR A 547 -3.45 -12.39 -28.08
N PRO A 548 -4.50 -12.89 -27.40
CA PRO A 548 -4.33 -13.76 -26.26
C PRO A 548 -3.60 -15.03 -26.66
N PRO A 549 -2.63 -15.52 -25.87
CA PRO A 549 -2.09 -16.85 -26.09
C PRO A 549 -3.17 -17.90 -25.84
N GLU A 550 -2.96 -19.11 -26.36
CA GLU A 550 -3.79 -20.26 -26.00
C GLU A 550 -3.82 -20.41 -24.48
N ALA A 551 -4.97 -20.82 -23.96
CA ALA A 551 -5.11 -21.00 -22.51
C ALA A 551 -4.20 -22.14 -22.07
N ASN A 552 -3.13 -21.82 -21.38
CA ASN A 552 -2.27 -22.83 -20.76
C ASN A 552 -2.64 -22.91 -19.27
N GLU A 553 -3.34 -23.98 -18.88
CA GLU A 553 -3.72 -24.26 -17.49
C GLU A 553 -2.61 -24.95 -16.71
N THR A 554 -1.47 -25.21 -17.35
CA THR A 554 -0.35 -25.89 -16.69
C THR A 554 0.28 -25.00 -15.64
N LYS A 555 0.77 -25.60 -14.57
CA LYS A 555 1.51 -24.90 -13.53
C LYS A 555 2.86 -24.45 -14.06
N ASP A 556 3.22 -23.22 -13.77
CA ASP A 556 4.56 -22.68 -13.99
C ASP A 556 5.59 -23.47 -13.17
N GLU A 557 6.63 -23.97 -13.80
CA GLU A 557 7.67 -24.80 -13.16
C GLU A 557 8.44 -24.04 -12.08
N VAL A 558 8.54 -22.71 -12.20
CA VAL A 558 9.26 -21.83 -11.26
C VAL A 558 8.33 -21.31 -10.17
N LEU A 559 7.18 -20.75 -10.54
CA LEU A 559 6.23 -20.15 -9.58
C LEU A 559 5.37 -21.20 -8.85
N GLY A 560 5.08 -22.34 -9.51
CA GLY A 560 4.23 -23.41 -8.96
C GLY A 560 2.73 -23.10 -8.96
N VAL A 561 2.34 -22.04 -9.62
CA VAL A 561 0.96 -21.59 -9.82
C VAL A 561 0.69 -21.42 -11.30
N PRO A 562 -0.57 -21.47 -11.78
CA PRO A 562 -0.89 -21.15 -13.16
C PRO A 562 -0.41 -19.74 -13.50
N SER A 563 0.22 -19.57 -14.66
CA SER A 563 0.67 -18.28 -15.16
C SER A 563 0.52 -18.22 -16.68
N CYS A 564 0.37 -17.04 -17.22
CA CYS A 564 0.17 -16.82 -18.65
C CYS A 564 1.10 -15.71 -19.13
N PHE A 565 1.98 -16.02 -20.09
CA PHE A 565 2.94 -15.09 -20.66
C PHE A 565 2.86 -15.07 -22.17
N SER A 566 3.06 -13.94 -22.79
CA SER A 566 3.16 -13.80 -24.23
C SER A 566 4.01 -12.59 -24.59
N LEU A 567 4.99 -12.78 -25.46
CA LEU A 567 5.83 -11.73 -26.02
C LEU A 567 6.47 -10.80 -24.96
N GLY A 568 6.83 -11.37 -23.79
CA GLY A 568 7.45 -10.63 -22.68
C GLY A 568 6.48 -10.00 -21.69
N PHE A 569 5.18 -10.09 -21.94
CA PHE A 569 4.14 -9.57 -21.06
C PHE A 569 3.47 -10.69 -20.25
N VAL A 570 3.07 -10.38 -19.03
CA VAL A 570 2.08 -11.15 -18.29
C VAL A 570 0.71 -10.92 -18.93
N ARG A 571 -0.10 -11.96 -19.01
CA ARG A 571 -1.45 -11.95 -19.60
C ARG A 571 -2.49 -12.37 -18.58
N PRO A 572 -3.72 -11.83 -18.68
CA PRO A 572 -4.83 -12.34 -17.88
C PRO A 572 -5.08 -13.83 -18.15
N GLY A 573 -5.23 -14.60 -17.08
CA GLY A 573 -5.44 -16.05 -17.15
C GLY A 573 -5.73 -16.64 -15.77
N PRO A 574 -5.79 -17.97 -15.67
CA PRO A 574 -5.95 -18.64 -14.38
C PRO A 574 -4.87 -18.16 -13.39
N GLY A 575 -5.26 -17.65 -12.23
CA GLY A 575 -4.35 -17.17 -11.19
C GLY A 575 -3.87 -15.71 -11.34
N VAL A 576 -4.11 -15.04 -12.48
CA VAL A 576 -3.76 -13.63 -12.70
C VAL A 576 -4.90 -12.89 -13.40
N ALA A 577 -5.82 -12.27 -12.64
CA ALA A 577 -6.94 -11.55 -13.21
C ALA A 577 -6.67 -10.03 -13.21
N PHE A 578 -6.57 -9.44 -14.39
CA PHE A 578 -6.53 -7.99 -14.59
C PHE A 578 -7.05 -7.65 -15.98
N GLY A 579 -7.39 -6.38 -16.20
CA GLY A 579 -7.97 -5.94 -17.46
C GLY A 579 -9.46 -6.29 -17.59
N SER A 580 -10.09 -5.78 -18.65
CA SER A 580 -11.48 -6.08 -19.00
C SER A 580 -11.62 -7.35 -19.84
N SER A 581 -10.52 -7.82 -20.42
CA SER A 581 -10.47 -9.01 -21.29
C SER A 581 -9.08 -9.67 -21.27
N ARG A 582 -8.97 -10.83 -21.92
CA ARG A 582 -7.69 -11.52 -22.13
C ARG A 582 -6.73 -10.79 -23.09
N ARG A 583 -7.18 -9.71 -23.72
CA ARG A 583 -6.33 -8.87 -24.58
C ARG A 583 -5.45 -7.90 -23.80
N ALA A 584 -5.74 -7.66 -22.52
CA ALA A 584 -4.89 -6.86 -21.65
C ALA A 584 -3.49 -7.50 -21.50
N PHE A 585 -2.47 -6.66 -21.30
CA PHE A 585 -1.07 -7.09 -21.17
C PHE A 585 -0.27 -6.11 -20.30
N GLY A 586 0.72 -6.64 -19.60
CA GLY A 586 1.55 -5.87 -18.67
C GLY A 586 2.11 -6.77 -17.58
N GLY A 587 1.98 -6.38 -16.32
CA GLY A 587 2.23 -7.31 -15.22
C GLY A 587 2.63 -6.68 -13.89
N PRO A 588 2.55 -7.49 -12.82
CA PRO A 588 2.96 -7.12 -11.49
C PRO A 588 4.48 -7.15 -11.33
N GLY A 589 4.97 -6.34 -10.39
CA GLY A 589 6.31 -6.44 -9.83
C GLY A 589 6.27 -6.96 -8.40
N ALA A 590 7.33 -7.63 -7.99
CA ALA A 590 7.48 -8.10 -6.63
C ALA A 590 7.28 -6.96 -5.62
N GLY A 591 6.47 -7.20 -4.60
CA GLY A 591 6.19 -6.22 -3.55
C GLY A 591 4.98 -5.35 -3.77
N GLY A 592 4.32 -5.39 -4.96
CA GLY A 592 3.02 -4.76 -5.18
C GLY A 592 2.94 -3.74 -6.32
N SER A 593 4.04 -3.36 -6.99
CA SER A 593 3.95 -2.52 -8.19
C SER A 593 3.18 -3.25 -9.31
N PHE A 594 2.49 -2.48 -10.14
CA PHE A 594 1.71 -3.01 -11.24
C PHE A 594 1.65 -2.01 -12.40
N GLY A 595 1.72 -2.51 -13.63
CA GLY A 595 1.51 -1.70 -14.82
C GLY A 595 0.92 -2.53 -15.94
N PHE A 596 -0.11 -2.03 -16.65
CA PHE A 596 -0.72 -2.75 -17.75
C PHE A 596 -1.46 -1.84 -18.74
N ALA A 597 -1.61 -2.34 -19.95
CA ALA A 597 -2.49 -1.84 -21.00
C ALA A 597 -3.75 -2.72 -21.09
N ASP A 598 -4.90 -2.10 -21.24
CA ASP A 598 -6.16 -2.75 -21.58
C ASP A 598 -6.72 -2.13 -22.86
N PRO A 599 -6.49 -2.73 -24.04
CA PRO A 599 -6.95 -2.19 -25.31
C PRO A 599 -8.47 -2.06 -25.41
N ASP A 600 -9.22 -3.00 -24.83
CA ASP A 600 -10.68 -3.02 -24.95
C ASP A 600 -11.34 -1.95 -24.07
N ALA A 601 -10.76 -1.68 -22.89
CA ALA A 601 -11.14 -0.54 -22.05
C ALA A 601 -10.47 0.77 -22.46
N ARG A 602 -9.48 0.74 -23.35
CA ARG A 602 -8.62 1.87 -23.74
C ARG A 602 -7.96 2.52 -22.52
N LEU A 603 -7.35 1.68 -21.67
CA LEU A 603 -6.80 2.04 -20.37
C LEU A 603 -5.31 1.71 -20.29
N GLY A 604 -4.50 2.70 -19.91
CA GLY A 604 -3.15 2.52 -19.38
C GLY A 604 -3.14 2.81 -17.89
N TYR A 605 -2.63 1.90 -17.10
CA TYR A 605 -2.67 1.97 -15.63
C TYR A 605 -1.32 1.65 -15.03
N ALA A 606 -0.97 2.32 -13.92
CA ALA A 606 0.19 1.97 -13.11
C ALA A 606 -0.01 2.34 -11.64
N TYR A 607 0.49 1.47 -10.77
CA TYR A 607 0.66 1.69 -9.34
C TYR A 607 2.09 1.33 -8.92
N ILE A 608 2.74 2.20 -8.15
CA ILE A 608 4.09 2.01 -7.63
C ILE A 608 4.14 2.37 -6.15
N MET A 609 5.04 1.76 -5.38
CA MET A 609 5.15 1.92 -3.92
C MET A 609 6.55 1.60 -3.41
N ASN A 610 6.89 2.01 -2.19
CA ASN A 610 8.16 1.64 -1.53
C ASN A 610 8.00 0.72 -0.31
N LYS A 611 6.80 0.28 0.01
CA LYS A 611 6.57 -0.77 0.98
C LYS A 611 6.37 -2.11 0.28
N LEU A 612 7.40 -2.94 0.29
CA LEU A 612 7.30 -4.31 -0.23
C LEU A 612 6.34 -5.15 0.62
N ASP A 613 5.50 -5.95 -0.06
CA ASP A 613 4.65 -6.96 0.56
C ASP A 613 4.76 -8.29 -0.21
N PHE A 614 4.25 -9.41 0.36
CA PHE A 614 4.41 -10.75 -0.20
C PHE A 614 3.25 -11.21 -1.09
N TRP A 615 2.51 -10.28 -1.65
CA TRP A 615 1.48 -10.63 -2.64
C TRP A 615 2.14 -10.84 -3.99
N LEU A 616 2.06 -12.05 -4.52
CA LEU A 616 2.51 -12.30 -5.90
C LEU A 616 1.56 -11.61 -6.89
N ILE A 617 0.27 -11.63 -6.56
CA ILE A 617 -0.83 -11.07 -7.35
C ILE A 617 -1.91 -10.60 -6.37
N ASP A 618 -2.73 -9.66 -6.79
CA ASP A 618 -3.85 -9.12 -6.01
C ASP A 618 -3.42 -8.52 -4.65
N ASP A 619 -2.30 -7.78 -4.65
CA ASP A 619 -1.98 -6.94 -3.50
C ASP A 619 -3.21 -6.06 -3.18
N PRO A 620 -3.75 -6.14 -1.96
CA PRO A 620 -4.98 -5.41 -1.61
C PRO A 620 -4.91 -3.90 -1.84
N ARG A 621 -3.70 -3.33 -1.85
CA ARG A 621 -3.48 -1.91 -2.11
C ARG A 621 -3.71 -1.58 -3.58
N GLU A 622 -3.09 -2.35 -4.47
CA GLU A 622 -3.22 -2.20 -5.91
C GLU A 622 -4.60 -2.64 -6.39
N LYS A 623 -5.05 -3.83 -5.95
CA LYS A 623 -6.33 -4.39 -6.39
C LYS A 623 -7.51 -3.45 -6.11
N ALA A 624 -7.54 -2.83 -4.95
CA ALA A 624 -8.63 -1.90 -4.60
C ALA A 624 -8.66 -0.68 -5.54
N LEU A 625 -7.50 -0.17 -5.95
CA LEU A 625 -7.39 0.94 -6.89
C LEU A 625 -7.84 0.51 -8.29
N ARG A 626 -7.37 -0.63 -8.77
CA ARG A 626 -7.73 -1.21 -10.06
C ARG A 626 -9.23 -1.50 -10.14
N ASP A 627 -9.82 -2.10 -9.11
CA ASP A 627 -11.25 -2.38 -9.03
C ASP A 627 -12.08 -1.08 -9.03
N ALA A 628 -11.64 -0.04 -8.29
CA ALA A 628 -12.29 1.28 -8.30
C ALA A 628 -12.21 1.94 -9.68
N MET A 629 -11.09 1.78 -10.38
CA MET A 629 -10.90 2.27 -11.74
C MET A 629 -11.91 1.65 -12.71
N TYR A 630 -12.07 0.33 -12.71
CA TYR A 630 -13.04 -0.35 -13.58
C TYR A 630 -14.49 -0.03 -13.21
N ARG A 631 -14.83 0.12 -11.92
CA ARG A 631 -16.16 0.60 -11.52
C ARG A 631 -16.45 2.02 -12.03
N ALA A 632 -15.46 2.90 -12.01
CA ALA A 632 -15.60 4.25 -12.55
C ALA A 632 -15.83 4.23 -14.07
N ILE A 633 -15.04 3.44 -14.81
CA ILE A 633 -15.17 3.28 -16.27
C ILE A 633 -16.54 2.73 -16.64
N ALA A 634 -17.03 1.70 -15.94
CA ALA A 634 -18.35 1.11 -16.17
C ALA A 634 -19.48 2.14 -16.01
N ARG A 635 -19.48 2.88 -14.88
CA ARG A 635 -20.48 3.93 -14.62
C ARG A 635 -20.47 5.05 -15.66
N LEU A 636 -19.29 5.47 -16.11
CA LEU A 636 -19.15 6.51 -17.15
C LEU A 636 -19.58 6.01 -18.51
N GLY A 637 -19.34 4.73 -18.82
CA GLY A 637 -19.82 4.07 -20.04
C GLY A 637 -21.34 3.98 -20.10
N GLU A 638 -21.99 3.61 -19.00
CA GLU A 638 -23.45 3.54 -18.88
C GLU A 638 -24.12 4.92 -19.06
N ARG A 639 -23.58 5.96 -18.40
CA ARG A 639 -24.08 7.34 -18.54
C ARG A 639 -24.03 7.81 -19.99
N ARG A 640 -22.95 7.54 -20.68
CA ARG A 640 -22.78 7.93 -22.08
C ARG A 640 -23.72 7.18 -23.02
N ARG A 641 -24.02 5.90 -22.74
CA ARG A 641 -25.05 5.16 -23.50
C ARG A 641 -26.43 5.75 -23.28
N ALA A 642 -26.80 6.06 -22.05
CA ALA A 642 -28.09 6.70 -21.73
C ALA A 642 -28.24 8.11 -22.34
N GLU A 643 -27.15 8.83 -22.57
CA GLU A 643 -27.16 10.13 -23.26
C GLU A 643 -27.30 10.01 -24.78
N ILE A 644 -26.86 8.88 -25.37
CA ILE A 644 -26.90 8.62 -26.81
C ILE A 644 -28.21 7.94 -27.23
N GLU A 645 -28.77 7.09 -26.36
CA GLU A 645 -30.08 6.46 -26.55
C GLU A 645 -31.17 7.25 -25.78
N PRO A 646 -31.92 8.15 -26.42
CA PRO A 646 -33.05 8.79 -25.74
C PRO A 646 -34.05 7.71 -25.30
N PRO A 647 -34.74 7.91 -24.14
CA PRO A 647 -35.67 6.92 -23.64
C PRO A 647 -36.71 6.62 -24.74
N ALA A 648 -36.90 5.32 -25.03
CA ALA A 648 -37.92 4.88 -25.97
C ALA A 648 -39.23 5.57 -25.58
N MET A 649 -39.76 6.43 -26.45
CA MET A 649 -41.05 7.02 -26.25
C MET A 649 -42.02 5.87 -26.04
N SER A 650 -42.55 5.72 -24.81
CA SER A 650 -43.66 4.84 -24.53
C SER A 650 -44.81 5.28 -25.44
N ALA A 651 -45.10 4.49 -26.45
CA ALA A 651 -46.31 4.64 -27.23
C ALA A 651 -47.48 4.45 -26.23
N VAL A 652 -48.04 5.57 -25.77
CA VAL A 652 -49.35 5.60 -25.12
C VAL A 652 -50.35 5.46 -26.27
N GLY A 653 -50.88 4.23 -26.41
CA GLY A 653 -52.05 3.96 -27.21
C GLY A 653 -53.29 4.16 -26.39
#